data_cc99c464e366c62918adf51e102c14b2
#
_entry.id   cc99c464e366c62918adf51e102c14b2
#
_cell.length_a   1.000
_cell.length_b   1.000
_cell.length_c   1.000
_cell.angle_alpha   90.00
_cell.angle_beta   90.00
_cell.angle_gamma   90.00
#
_symmetry.space_group_name_H-M   'P 1'
#
loop_
_entity.id
_entity.type
_entity.pdbx_description
1 polymer ?
#
loop_
_entity_poly.entity_id
_entity_poly.type
_entity_poly.pdbx_seq_one_letter_code
_entity_poly.pdbx_strand_id
1 'polypeptide(L)'
;MMQQYLETKKQYKDCIIFYRLGDFYEMFFEDAITASKELEITLTGKNCGLEERAPMCGVPYHAVDSYLNKLVTKGYKVAIVEQVEDPATAKGIVKREVVRIVTPGTNLNTSALDETKNNYLMSIVCVENCFGIAIVDITTGDFFVTEVENNRALLDEIYKFMPSEIICNDAFLLTGIDIDDLKNRLNITLFQLESWYFDDDMCKKALTDHFKVYDLSALGIDNYDVGTNAAGALMQYLTETQKNSLSHLTQIIPYSTNKFMILDTSTRRNLELCETLREKQKRGSLLWVLDKTKTAMGARMLRSYIEQPLIDKESIIKRQKAIEELNKSLITRDELREYLSPIYDLERLISKVAYKSANPRDLIALLNSLKMLPHIKTVIQDFKSPLFKEITEELDVLDDITSLIDNSINEDPPINIKEGGIIKEGYNEEVDRLRKAKTEGKTWLAELETKEKEKTGIKGLKIKYNKVFGYYLDVTNSYKDLVPDYYVRKQTLTNSERYTTDELKQLEDVILGAEDKLFSLEYNLFSEIRDEISSQVVRIQTTAKALAKIDVFASLAYVAEHNNYVKPNINEKGIIDIKNGRHPVVEKMMPDSMFVTNDTYLDMNNNRVSIITGPNMAGKSTYMRQTALITLMAQIGSFVPATSANIGVCDKIFTRVGASDDLASGQSTFMVEMTEVANILRNATPKSLLILDEIGRGTSTFDGLSIAWAVVEHICDIKLLGAKTLFATHYHELTELEGTMKGVNNYCISVKEQGDNIVFLRKIVKGGADKSYGIQVAKLAGVPDSVINRAKELVAELSNADITAKAKEIAANMTPGNSIKGVNDNVELHQMSLFDTVKEDDIITEIEELDLGTMTPIDALNHLYKIQNKLRNRW
;
A
#
# COMPACT_ATOMS: atom_id res chain seq x y z
N MET A 1 -37.76 -0.45 -16.68
CA MET A 1 -36.41 0.02 -16.42
C MET A 1 -36.28 0.60 -15.03
N MET A 2 -37.03 1.65 -14.65
CA MET A 2 -36.89 2.26 -13.32
C MET A 2 -37.23 1.31 -12.16
N GLN A 3 -38.21 0.43 -12.35
CA GLN A 3 -38.49 -0.63 -11.37
C GLN A 3 -37.28 -1.57 -11.18
N GLN A 4 -36.62 -1.99 -12.26
CA GLN A 4 -35.39 -2.81 -12.18
C GLN A 4 -34.28 -2.06 -11.43
N TYR A 5 -34.10 -0.75 -11.71
CA TYR A 5 -33.14 0.06 -10.98
C TYR A 5 -33.42 0.10 -9.47
N LEU A 6 -34.68 0.36 -9.09
CA LEU A 6 -35.09 0.42 -7.68
C LEU A 6 -35.00 -0.95 -6.98
N GLU A 7 -35.25 -2.03 -7.68
CA GLU A 7 -35.02 -3.40 -7.17
C GLU A 7 -33.53 -3.67 -6.92
N THR A 8 -32.67 -3.27 -7.86
CA THR A 8 -31.21 -3.34 -7.69
C THR A 8 -30.77 -2.49 -6.51
N LYS A 9 -31.28 -1.26 -6.40
CA LYS A 9 -30.91 -0.36 -5.27
C LYS A 9 -31.38 -0.89 -3.91
N LYS A 10 -32.51 -1.59 -3.84
CA LYS A 10 -32.94 -2.24 -2.59
C LYS A 10 -32.00 -3.34 -2.13
N GLN A 11 -31.39 -4.07 -3.05
CA GLN A 11 -30.39 -5.11 -2.74
C GLN A 11 -29.03 -4.50 -2.35
N TYR A 12 -28.62 -3.40 -3.00
CA TYR A 12 -27.32 -2.75 -2.84
C TYR A 12 -27.46 -1.31 -2.32
N LYS A 13 -28.06 -1.17 -1.14
CA LYS A 13 -28.44 0.13 -0.53
C LYS A 13 -27.23 1.03 -0.28
N ASP A 14 -26.10 0.45 0.10
CA ASP A 14 -24.85 1.10 0.45
C ASP A 14 -23.95 1.42 -0.76
N CYS A 15 -24.36 1.01 -1.97
CA CYS A 15 -23.60 1.22 -3.20
C CYS A 15 -24.21 2.32 -4.06
N ILE A 16 -23.38 3.12 -4.71
CA ILE A 16 -23.79 3.97 -5.85
C ILE A 16 -23.96 3.06 -7.07
N ILE A 17 -25.14 3.10 -7.70
CA ILE A 17 -25.45 2.22 -8.82
C ILE A 17 -25.05 2.87 -10.14
N PHE A 18 -24.08 2.29 -10.84
CA PHE A 18 -23.76 2.62 -12.24
C PHE A 18 -24.55 1.74 -13.18
N TYR A 19 -25.67 2.25 -13.67
CA TYR A 19 -26.65 1.48 -14.43
C TYR A 19 -26.47 1.65 -15.94
N ARG A 20 -26.11 0.60 -16.66
CA ARG A 20 -25.83 0.64 -18.08
C ARG A 20 -27.06 0.93 -18.94
N LEU A 21 -27.06 2.02 -19.68
CA LEU A 21 -28.08 2.42 -20.62
C LEU A 21 -27.44 2.90 -21.93
N GLY A 22 -27.41 2.04 -22.93
CA GLY A 22 -26.71 2.33 -24.19
C GLY A 22 -25.22 2.61 -23.97
N ASP A 23 -24.75 3.79 -24.39
CA ASP A 23 -23.33 4.18 -24.27
C ASP A 23 -22.99 4.92 -22.97
N PHE A 24 -23.91 4.93 -22.01
CA PHE A 24 -23.72 5.59 -20.72
C PHE A 24 -23.99 4.66 -19.54
N TYR A 25 -23.30 4.95 -18.42
CA TYR A 25 -23.76 4.54 -17.10
C TYR A 25 -24.52 5.70 -16.48
N GLU A 26 -25.81 5.48 -16.23
CA GLU A 26 -26.69 6.48 -15.63
C GLU A 26 -26.93 6.14 -14.16
N MET A 27 -26.96 7.18 -13.32
CA MET A 27 -27.30 7.16 -11.91
C MET A 27 -28.60 7.91 -11.68
N PHE A 28 -29.40 7.49 -10.72
CA PHE A 28 -30.71 8.09 -10.45
C PHE A 28 -30.89 8.39 -8.97
N PHE A 29 -31.83 9.27 -8.67
CA PHE A 29 -32.23 9.69 -7.32
C PHE A 29 -31.03 10.15 -6.48
N GLU A 30 -30.91 9.65 -5.24
CA GLU A 30 -29.81 10.02 -4.32
C GLU A 30 -28.42 9.67 -4.86
N ASP A 31 -28.31 8.55 -5.59
CA ASP A 31 -27.05 8.20 -6.24
C ASP A 31 -26.62 9.26 -7.26
N ALA A 32 -27.58 9.83 -8.01
CA ALA A 32 -27.28 10.90 -8.96
C ALA A 32 -26.86 12.21 -8.26
N ILE A 33 -27.51 12.55 -7.16
CA ILE A 33 -27.18 13.75 -6.37
C ILE A 33 -25.78 13.62 -5.80
N THR A 34 -25.48 12.49 -5.16
CA THR A 34 -24.15 12.20 -4.60
C THR A 34 -23.08 12.17 -5.68
N ALA A 35 -23.30 11.39 -6.74
CA ALA A 35 -22.32 11.25 -7.81
C ALA A 35 -22.08 12.56 -8.56
N SER A 36 -23.12 13.37 -8.83
CA SER A 36 -22.95 14.67 -9.50
C SER A 36 -22.08 15.62 -8.68
N LYS A 37 -22.25 15.63 -7.36
CA LYS A 37 -21.45 16.45 -6.44
C LYS A 37 -20.00 15.96 -6.37
N GLU A 38 -19.81 14.66 -6.15
CA GLU A 38 -18.48 14.08 -5.96
C GLU A 38 -17.64 14.02 -7.23
N LEU A 39 -18.28 13.87 -8.38
CA LEU A 39 -17.62 13.80 -9.70
C LEU A 39 -17.58 15.15 -10.43
N GLU A 40 -18.26 16.17 -9.89
CA GLU A 40 -18.38 17.49 -10.51
C GLU A 40 -19.01 17.44 -11.92
N ILE A 41 -20.06 16.59 -12.09
CA ILE A 41 -20.79 16.42 -13.35
C ILE A 41 -22.20 16.99 -13.24
N THR A 42 -22.79 17.34 -14.39
CA THR A 42 -24.10 17.98 -14.44
C THR A 42 -25.22 17.06 -13.93
N LEU A 43 -25.97 17.52 -12.95
CA LEU A 43 -27.21 16.89 -12.51
C LEU A 43 -28.35 17.31 -13.44
N THR A 44 -29.05 16.34 -13.99
CA THR A 44 -30.21 16.54 -14.89
C THR A 44 -31.43 15.82 -14.32
N GLY A 45 -32.53 15.76 -15.08
CA GLY A 45 -33.73 15.04 -14.69
C GLY A 45 -34.30 14.20 -15.82
N LYS A 46 -34.72 12.97 -15.53
CA LYS A 46 -35.37 12.03 -16.49
C LYS A 46 -36.85 11.82 -16.14
N ASN A 47 -37.71 11.88 -17.13
CA ASN A 47 -39.10 11.53 -16.95
C ASN A 47 -39.27 10.01 -16.79
N CYS A 48 -39.79 9.60 -15.63
CA CYS A 48 -39.90 8.19 -15.27
C CYS A 48 -41.36 7.77 -14.96
N GLY A 49 -42.33 8.62 -15.32
CA GLY A 49 -43.75 8.38 -14.98
C GLY A 49 -44.11 8.78 -13.54
N LEU A 50 -43.24 9.48 -12.85
CA LEU A 50 -43.50 10.12 -11.54
C LEU A 50 -43.97 11.57 -11.76
N GLU A 51 -44.59 12.16 -10.74
CA GLU A 51 -45.06 13.57 -10.79
C GLU A 51 -43.90 14.54 -11.02
N GLU A 52 -42.73 14.24 -10.44
CA GLU A 52 -41.50 14.98 -10.64
C GLU A 52 -40.50 14.19 -11.48
N ARG A 53 -39.61 14.92 -12.17
CA ARG A 53 -38.48 14.29 -12.89
C ARG A 53 -37.50 13.68 -11.91
N ALA A 54 -37.17 12.41 -12.09
CA ALA A 54 -36.14 11.77 -11.27
C ALA A 54 -34.77 12.43 -11.51
N PRO A 55 -34.06 12.91 -10.45
CA PRO A 55 -32.68 13.35 -10.58
C PRO A 55 -31.84 12.29 -11.29
N MET A 56 -31.03 12.70 -12.24
CA MET A 56 -30.18 11.82 -13.04
C MET A 56 -28.86 12.50 -13.37
N CYS A 57 -27.78 11.76 -13.34
CA CYS A 57 -26.52 12.09 -13.98
C CYS A 57 -25.96 10.85 -14.68
N GLY A 58 -24.97 11.03 -15.53
CA GLY A 58 -24.40 9.89 -16.27
C GLY A 58 -22.99 10.16 -16.77
N VAL A 59 -22.25 9.08 -16.93
CA VAL A 59 -20.87 9.10 -17.44
C VAL A 59 -20.78 8.21 -18.68
N PRO A 60 -19.97 8.60 -19.70
CA PRO A 60 -19.79 7.76 -20.88
C PRO A 60 -19.16 6.42 -20.50
N TYR A 61 -19.65 5.35 -21.09
CA TYR A 61 -19.15 3.98 -20.86
C TYR A 61 -17.63 3.85 -21.04
N HIS A 62 -17.08 4.43 -22.10
CA HIS A 62 -15.65 4.34 -22.38
C HIS A 62 -14.74 5.13 -21.42
N ALA A 63 -15.32 6.03 -20.63
CA ALA A 63 -14.61 6.85 -19.65
C ALA A 63 -14.92 6.46 -18.19
N VAL A 64 -15.68 5.39 -17.98
CA VAL A 64 -16.20 4.99 -16.66
C VAL A 64 -15.11 4.83 -15.61
N ASP A 65 -13.95 4.26 -15.96
CA ASP A 65 -12.86 3.96 -15.04
C ASP A 65 -12.33 5.20 -14.31
N SER A 66 -12.24 6.33 -15.00
CA SER A 66 -11.76 7.58 -14.38
C SER A 66 -12.73 8.13 -13.34
N TYR A 67 -14.05 8.02 -13.62
CA TYR A 67 -15.10 8.45 -12.69
C TYR A 67 -15.26 7.48 -11.52
N LEU A 68 -15.20 6.17 -11.81
CA LEU A 68 -15.23 5.11 -10.81
C LEU A 68 -14.12 5.30 -9.79
N ASN A 69 -12.89 5.52 -10.25
CA ASN A 69 -11.74 5.74 -9.38
C ASN A 69 -11.92 6.95 -8.44
N LYS A 70 -12.49 8.05 -8.93
CA LYS A 70 -12.75 9.22 -8.10
C LYS A 70 -13.70 8.92 -6.93
N LEU A 71 -14.76 8.14 -7.16
CA LEU A 71 -15.70 7.75 -6.12
C LEU A 71 -15.07 6.77 -5.13
N VAL A 72 -14.41 5.74 -5.67
CA VAL A 72 -13.80 4.68 -4.86
C VAL A 72 -12.68 5.24 -3.98
N THR A 73 -11.84 6.14 -4.48
CA THR A 73 -10.79 6.80 -3.68
C THR A 73 -11.37 7.65 -2.54
N LYS A 74 -12.61 8.12 -2.66
CA LYS A 74 -13.34 8.83 -1.60
C LYS A 74 -14.08 7.87 -0.64
N GLY A 75 -13.91 6.57 -0.78
CA GLY A 75 -14.48 5.53 0.08
C GLY A 75 -15.88 5.06 -0.30
N TYR A 76 -16.42 5.46 -1.46
CA TYR A 76 -17.72 4.97 -1.91
C TYR A 76 -17.62 3.56 -2.51
N LYS A 77 -18.64 2.73 -2.27
CA LYS A 77 -18.87 1.47 -3.00
C LYS A 77 -19.68 1.76 -4.27
N VAL A 78 -19.26 1.18 -5.38
CA VAL A 78 -19.95 1.37 -6.66
C VAL A 78 -20.33 0.02 -7.25
N ALA A 79 -21.63 -0.21 -7.48
CA ALA A 79 -22.13 -1.42 -8.14
C ALA A 79 -22.28 -1.18 -9.65
N ILE A 80 -21.57 -1.97 -10.44
CA ILE A 80 -21.60 -1.92 -11.89
C ILE A 80 -22.70 -2.85 -12.39
N VAL A 81 -23.68 -2.29 -13.09
CA VAL A 81 -24.83 -3.02 -13.64
C VAL A 81 -24.74 -3.06 -15.15
N GLU A 82 -24.59 -4.26 -15.70
CA GLU A 82 -24.45 -4.50 -17.13
C GLU A 82 -25.69 -5.18 -17.74
N GLN A 83 -25.82 -5.06 -19.06
CA GLN A 83 -26.81 -5.80 -19.85
C GLN A 83 -26.30 -7.22 -20.06
N VAL A 84 -27.01 -8.20 -19.51
CA VAL A 84 -26.66 -9.63 -19.60
C VAL A 84 -27.41 -10.38 -20.69
N GLU A 85 -28.29 -9.67 -21.38
CA GLU A 85 -29.11 -10.21 -22.49
C GLU A 85 -28.86 -9.38 -23.76
N ASP A 86 -28.79 -10.06 -24.90
CA ASP A 86 -28.63 -9.40 -26.21
C ASP A 86 -29.87 -8.57 -26.54
N PRO A 87 -29.76 -7.27 -26.79
CA PRO A 87 -30.88 -6.42 -27.17
C PRO A 87 -31.63 -6.88 -28.41
N ALA A 88 -30.97 -7.60 -29.33
CA ALA A 88 -31.58 -8.10 -30.56
C ALA A 88 -32.51 -9.31 -30.32
N THR A 89 -32.28 -10.05 -29.22
CA THR A 89 -33.07 -11.26 -28.89
C THR A 89 -34.07 -11.04 -27.76
N ALA A 90 -33.95 -9.93 -27.04
CA ALA A 90 -34.76 -9.63 -25.87
C ALA A 90 -36.21 -9.37 -26.19
N LYS A 91 -37.13 -10.15 -25.59
CA LYS A 91 -38.57 -9.90 -25.63
C LYS A 91 -38.99 -8.93 -24.57
N GLY A 92 -38.72 -7.62 -24.78
CA GLY A 92 -39.07 -6.55 -23.80
C GLY A 92 -37.90 -5.74 -23.33
N ILE A 93 -37.86 -5.47 -22.00
CA ILE A 93 -36.74 -4.70 -21.41
C ILE A 93 -35.56 -5.65 -21.17
N VAL A 94 -34.42 -5.35 -21.77
CA VAL A 94 -33.17 -6.12 -21.61
C VAL A 94 -32.86 -6.34 -20.14
N LYS A 95 -32.55 -7.58 -19.78
CA LYS A 95 -32.16 -7.96 -18.41
C LYS A 95 -30.81 -7.35 -18.05
N ARG A 96 -30.73 -6.81 -16.85
CA ARG A 96 -29.50 -6.21 -16.29
C ARG A 96 -29.22 -6.78 -14.92
N GLU A 97 -27.96 -7.05 -14.65
CA GLU A 97 -27.51 -7.61 -13.38
C GLU A 97 -26.27 -6.88 -12.89
N VAL A 98 -26.04 -6.86 -11.57
CA VAL A 98 -24.81 -6.40 -10.98
C VAL A 98 -23.72 -7.41 -11.31
N VAL A 99 -22.75 -7.01 -12.11
CA VAL A 99 -21.61 -7.85 -12.50
C VAL A 99 -20.43 -7.70 -11.58
N ARG A 100 -20.31 -6.59 -10.87
CA ARG A 100 -19.23 -6.32 -9.93
C ARG A 100 -19.58 -5.17 -8.99
N ILE A 101 -19.07 -5.23 -7.75
CA ILE A 101 -19.04 -4.10 -6.81
C ILE A 101 -17.58 -3.69 -6.66
N VAL A 102 -17.30 -2.42 -6.89
CA VAL A 102 -15.95 -1.85 -6.76
C VAL A 102 -15.87 -1.05 -5.46
N THR A 103 -14.87 -1.38 -4.66
CA THR A 103 -14.55 -0.74 -3.38
C THR A 103 -13.08 -0.33 -3.38
N PRO A 104 -12.59 0.47 -2.41
CA PRO A 104 -11.18 0.85 -2.37
C PRO A 104 -10.21 -0.33 -2.43
N GLY A 105 -10.46 -1.40 -1.67
CA GLY A 105 -9.62 -2.61 -1.62
C GLY A 105 -9.83 -3.57 -2.79
N THR A 106 -10.94 -3.44 -3.53
CA THR A 106 -11.26 -4.32 -4.67
C THR A 106 -11.10 -3.66 -6.03
N ASN A 107 -10.45 -2.51 -6.09
CA ASN A 107 -10.19 -1.81 -7.34
C ASN A 107 -9.10 -2.52 -8.16
N LEU A 108 -9.46 -2.95 -9.38
CA LEU A 108 -8.56 -3.63 -10.33
C LEU A 108 -7.97 -2.69 -11.39
N ASN A 109 -8.35 -1.43 -11.38
CA ASN A 109 -7.89 -0.49 -12.39
C ASN A 109 -6.43 -0.09 -12.14
N THR A 110 -5.51 -0.76 -12.81
CA THR A 110 -4.07 -0.54 -12.69
C THR A 110 -3.63 0.87 -13.07
N SER A 111 -4.36 1.59 -13.91
CA SER A 111 -4.03 2.98 -14.26
C SER A 111 -4.27 3.99 -13.13
N ALA A 112 -5.07 3.60 -12.13
CA ALA A 112 -5.35 4.43 -10.95
C ALA A 112 -4.56 4.02 -9.71
N LEU A 113 -3.97 2.84 -9.72
CA LEU A 113 -3.17 2.31 -8.63
C LEU A 113 -1.69 2.65 -8.83
N ASP A 114 -0.99 2.96 -7.75
CA ASP A 114 0.46 3.07 -7.76
C ASP A 114 1.07 1.69 -8.10
N GLU A 115 1.84 1.62 -9.18
CA GLU A 115 2.45 0.35 -9.64
C GLU A 115 3.45 -0.20 -8.61
N THR A 116 4.05 0.68 -7.81
CA THR A 116 5.08 0.34 -6.82
C THR A 116 4.51 0.03 -5.43
N LYS A 117 3.17 0.03 -5.29
CA LYS A 117 2.47 -0.27 -4.03
C LYS A 117 1.44 -1.37 -4.25
N ASN A 118 1.25 -2.19 -3.23
CA ASN A 118 0.12 -3.11 -3.15
C ASN A 118 -1.18 -2.36 -2.80
N ASN A 119 -2.31 -2.91 -3.21
CA ASN A 119 -3.63 -2.41 -2.85
C ASN A 119 -4.32 -3.42 -1.91
N TYR A 120 -3.99 -3.34 -0.64
CA TYR A 120 -4.46 -4.31 0.33
C TYR A 120 -5.90 -4.04 0.79
N LEU A 121 -6.68 -5.11 0.85
CA LEU A 121 -7.93 -5.24 1.58
C LEU A 121 -7.66 -6.10 2.82
N MET A 122 -8.04 -5.63 3.99
CA MET A 122 -7.81 -6.31 5.27
C MET A 122 -9.14 -6.69 5.93
N SER A 123 -9.23 -7.91 6.43
CA SER A 123 -10.31 -8.36 7.30
C SER A 123 -9.79 -8.48 8.73
N ILE A 124 -10.53 -7.90 9.68
CA ILE A 124 -10.20 -7.94 11.10
C ILE A 124 -11.38 -8.53 11.86
N VAL A 125 -11.12 -9.59 12.60
CA VAL A 125 -12.09 -10.22 13.49
C VAL A 125 -11.58 -10.11 14.92
N CYS A 126 -12.38 -9.53 15.79
CA CYS A 126 -12.09 -9.45 17.21
C CYS A 126 -12.94 -10.49 17.95
N VAL A 127 -12.28 -11.39 18.70
CA VAL A 127 -12.92 -12.36 19.61
C VAL A 127 -12.18 -12.25 20.94
N GLU A 128 -12.86 -11.80 21.98
CA GLU A 128 -12.28 -11.51 23.30
C GLU A 128 -11.06 -10.56 23.16
N ASN A 129 -9.85 -11.06 23.44
CA ASN A 129 -8.59 -10.32 23.33
C ASN A 129 -7.73 -10.76 22.13
N CYS A 130 -8.25 -11.62 21.26
CA CYS A 130 -7.55 -12.10 20.08
C CYS A 130 -8.09 -11.41 18.82
N PHE A 131 -7.18 -10.98 17.95
CA PHE A 131 -7.51 -10.41 16.66
C PHE A 131 -7.01 -11.32 15.55
N GLY A 132 -7.95 -11.90 14.80
CA GLY A 132 -7.65 -12.54 13.54
C GLY A 132 -7.53 -11.49 12.42
N ILE A 133 -6.48 -11.58 11.65
CA ILE A 133 -6.17 -10.65 10.57
C ILE A 133 -5.97 -11.44 9.28
N ALA A 134 -6.71 -11.11 8.25
CA ALA A 134 -6.49 -11.61 6.90
C ALA A 134 -6.30 -10.45 5.94
N ILE A 135 -5.33 -10.55 5.03
CA ILE A 135 -4.93 -9.46 4.14
C ILE A 135 -4.81 -10.02 2.73
N VAL A 136 -5.43 -9.36 1.77
CA VAL A 136 -5.35 -9.75 0.35
C VAL A 136 -5.04 -8.55 -0.54
N ASP A 137 -4.20 -8.75 -1.54
CA ASP A 137 -4.13 -7.89 -2.70
C ASP A 137 -4.68 -8.65 -3.91
N ILE A 138 -5.89 -8.30 -4.31
CA ILE A 138 -6.55 -8.96 -5.44
C ILE A 138 -5.89 -8.68 -6.78
N THR A 139 -5.02 -7.66 -6.86
CA THR A 139 -4.32 -7.33 -8.10
C THR A 139 -3.07 -8.17 -8.32
N THR A 140 -2.47 -8.72 -7.24
CA THR A 140 -1.26 -9.56 -7.28
C THR A 140 -1.53 -11.02 -6.93
N GLY A 141 -2.62 -11.28 -6.20
CA GLY A 141 -2.97 -12.60 -5.71
C GLY A 141 -2.32 -12.96 -4.36
N ASP A 142 -1.71 -12.00 -3.68
CA ASP A 142 -1.16 -12.21 -2.34
C ASP A 142 -2.27 -12.33 -1.31
N PHE A 143 -2.24 -13.37 -0.47
CA PHE A 143 -3.19 -13.60 0.59
C PHE A 143 -2.47 -14.07 1.87
N PHE A 144 -2.52 -13.25 2.92
CA PHE A 144 -1.84 -13.49 4.19
C PHE A 144 -2.84 -13.65 5.33
N VAL A 145 -2.45 -14.44 6.35
CA VAL A 145 -3.24 -14.59 7.58
C VAL A 145 -2.33 -14.62 8.80
N THR A 146 -2.77 -13.99 9.88
CA THR A 146 -2.10 -13.99 11.19
C THR A 146 -3.09 -13.74 12.32
N GLU A 147 -2.61 -13.92 13.55
CA GLU A 147 -3.31 -13.54 14.78
C GLU A 147 -2.42 -12.70 15.67
N VAL A 148 -3.04 -11.77 16.40
CA VAL A 148 -2.36 -10.94 17.39
C VAL A 148 -3.23 -10.77 18.65
N GLU A 149 -2.59 -10.59 19.82
CA GLU A 149 -3.27 -10.66 21.12
C GLU A 149 -3.64 -9.30 21.73
N ASN A 150 -3.32 -8.18 21.04
CA ASN A 150 -3.59 -6.85 21.60
C ASN A 150 -3.76 -5.78 20.52
N ASN A 151 -4.45 -4.69 20.88
CA ASN A 151 -4.74 -3.54 20.02
C ASN A 151 -3.49 -2.96 19.36
N ARG A 152 -2.35 -2.98 20.08
CA ARG A 152 -1.14 -2.37 19.54
C ARG A 152 -0.53 -3.22 18.44
N ALA A 153 -0.40 -4.52 18.65
CA ALA A 153 0.08 -5.42 17.61
C ALA A 153 -0.83 -5.36 16.36
N LEU A 154 -2.14 -5.21 16.57
CA LEU A 154 -3.08 -4.98 15.50
C LEU A 154 -2.79 -3.67 14.75
N LEU A 155 -2.59 -2.57 15.48
CA LEU A 155 -2.24 -1.29 14.85
C LEU A 155 -0.92 -1.38 14.08
N ASP A 156 0.10 -2.06 14.63
CA ASP A 156 1.37 -2.26 13.94
C ASP A 156 1.20 -3.04 12.62
N GLU A 157 0.28 -4.02 12.56
CA GLU A 157 -0.06 -4.73 11.32
C GLU A 157 -0.86 -3.83 10.34
N ILE A 158 -1.81 -3.03 10.82
CA ILE A 158 -2.52 -2.05 9.98
C ILE A 158 -1.54 -1.06 9.34
N TYR A 159 -0.61 -0.52 10.13
CA TYR A 159 0.40 0.42 9.63
C TYR A 159 1.46 -0.24 8.72
N LYS A 160 1.73 -1.52 8.91
CA LYS A 160 2.64 -2.29 8.08
C LYS A 160 2.09 -2.48 6.67
N PHE A 161 0.83 -2.86 6.56
CA PHE A 161 0.19 -3.13 5.26
C PHE A 161 -0.48 -1.89 4.66
N MET A 162 -0.86 -0.90 5.48
CA MET A 162 -1.55 0.31 5.04
C MET A 162 -2.71 -0.02 4.08
N PRO A 163 -3.70 -0.82 4.50
CA PRO A 163 -4.76 -1.25 3.62
C PRO A 163 -5.61 -0.07 3.15
N SER A 164 -6.09 -0.13 1.90
CA SER A 164 -7.05 0.85 1.37
C SER A 164 -8.44 0.68 1.97
N GLU A 165 -8.72 -0.54 2.44
CA GLU A 165 -10.03 -0.90 2.99
C GLU A 165 -9.87 -1.93 4.12
N ILE A 166 -10.65 -1.75 5.18
CA ILE A 166 -10.78 -2.72 6.27
C ILE A 166 -12.25 -3.15 6.34
N ILE A 167 -12.48 -4.46 6.38
CA ILE A 167 -13.76 -5.06 6.77
C ILE A 167 -13.62 -5.64 8.18
N CYS A 168 -14.63 -5.47 9.02
CA CYS A 168 -14.54 -5.91 10.41
C CYS A 168 -15.88 -6.34 10.99
N ASN A 169 -15.83 -7.10 12.10
CA ASN A 169 -16.99 -7.39 12.91
C ASN A 169 -17.30 -6.23 13.87
N ASP A 170 -18.46 -6.24 14.48
CA ASP A 170 -18.92 -5.23 15.43
C ASP A 170 -18.04 -5.15 16.68
N ALA A 171 -17.50 -6.25 17.16
CA ALA A 171 -16.59 -6.29 18.33
C ALA A 171 -15.33 -5.43 18.11
N PHE A 172 -14.81 -5.34 16.89
CA PHE A 172 -13.67 -4.47 16.58
C PHE A 172 -13.94 -2.99 16.89
N LEU A 173 -15.15 -2.50 16.64
CA LEU A 173 -15.52 -1.10 16.91
C LEU A 173 -15.56 -0.75 18.41
N LEU A 174 -15.63 -1.78 19.27
CA LEU A 174 -15.68 -1.64 20.73
C LEU A 174 -14.29 -1.74 21.38
N THR A 175 -13.23 -1.97 20.61
CA THR A 175 -11.86 -2.18 21.12
C THR A 175 -11.18 -0.90 21.65
N GLY A 176 -11.79 0.28 21.44
CA GLY A 176 -11.20 1.57 21.80
C GLY A 176 -10.11 2.06 20.85
N ILE A 177 -9.92 1.42 19.70
CA ILE A 177 -9.04 1.94 18.63
C ILE A 177 -9.71 3.18 18.02
N ASP A 178 -8.93 4.23 17.80
CA ASP A 178 -9.39 5.46 17.17
C ASP A 178 -9.69 5.24 15.68
N ILE A 179 -10.98 5.01 15.39
CA ILE A 179 -11.48 4.78 14.03
C ILE A 179 -11.36 6.05 13.17
N ASP A 180 -11.53 7.22 13.78
CA ASP A 180 -11.42 8.49 13.06
C ASP A 180 -9.99 8.76 12.62
N ASP A 181 -9.00 8.35 13.41
CA ASP A 181 -7.59 8.38 13.03
C ASP A 181 -7.31 7.47 11.81
N LEU A 182 -7.83 6.25 11.79
CA LEU A 182 -7.72 5.35 10.65
C LEU A 182 -8.34 5.95 9.38
N LYS A 183 -9.52 6.56 9.49
CA LYS A 183 -10.24 7.15 8.35
C LYS A 183 -9.60 8.45 7.86
N ASN A 184 -9.35 9.39 8.75
CA ASN A 184 -9.01 10.76 8.37
C ASN A 184 -7.50 10.95 8.14
N ARG A 185 -6.66 10.31 8.95
CA ARG A 185 -5.20 10.45 8.86
C ARG A 185 -4.57 9.43 7.92
N LEU A 186 -5.04 8.17 7.96
CA LEU A 186 -4.51 7.09 7.13
C LEU A 186 -5.29 6.91 5.84
N ASN A 187 -6.45 7.56 5.69
CA ASN A 187 -7.34 7.44 4.54
C ASN A 187 -7.77 5.98 4.27
N ILE A 188 -7.99 5.22 5.36
CA ILE A 188 -8.45 3.84 5.29
C ILE A 188 -9.98 3.83 5.34
N THR A 189 -10.61 3.20 4.36
CA THR A 189 -12.06 3.01 4.37
C THR A 189 -12.40 1.81 5.24
N LEU A 190 -13.35 1.97 6.17
CA LEU A 190 -13.76 0.90 7.08
C LEU A 190 -15.23 0.55 6.89
N PHE A 191 -15.49 -0.75 6.69
CA PHE A 191 -16.84 -1.31 6.57
C PHE A 191 -17.07 -2.37 7.65
N GLN A 192 -18.09 -2.15 8.46
CA GLN A 192 -18.61 -3.18 9.35
C GLN A 192 -19.47 -4.15 8.53
N LEU A 193 -19.23 -5.45 8.70
CA LEU A 193 -20.05 -6.50 8.10
C LEU A 193 -20.97 -7.13 9.14
N GLU A 194 -22.03 -7.76 8.65
CA GLU A 194 -22.96 -8.51 9.50
C GLU A 194 -22.26 -9.74 10.11
N SER A 195 -22.67 -10.14 11.32
CA SER A 195 -22.02 -11.18 12.11
C SER A 195 -21.94 -12.54 11.42
N TRP A 196 -22.87 -12.87 10.53
CA TRP A 196 -22.87 -14.14 9.80
C TRP A 196 -21.68 -14.30 8.85
N TYR A 197 -21.05 -13.19 8.38
CA TYR A 197 -19.82 -13.26 7.58
C TYR A 197 -18.66 -13.91 8.35
N PHE A 198 -18.70 -13.83 9.67
CA PHE A 198 -17.64 -14.30 10.56
C PHE A 198 -18.00 -15.62 11.25
N ASP A 199 -19.06 -16.29 10.83
CA ASP A 199 -19.44 -17.60 11.31
C ASP A 199 -18.40 -18.65 10.94
N ASP A 200 -17.99 -19.47 11.91
CA ASP A 200 -16.87 -20.40 11.78
C ASP A 200 -17.10 -21.45 10.67
N ASP A 201 -18.30 -22.04 10.61
CA ASP A 201 -18.63 -23.06 9.62
C ASP A 201 -18.69 -22.44 8.21
N MET A 202 -19.26 -21.25 8.08
CA MET A 202 -19.35 -20.51 6.81
C MET A 202 -17.96 -20.09 6.33
N CYS A 203 -17.09 -19.62 7.22
CA CYS A 203 -15.73 -19.24 6.89
C CYS A 203 -14.87 -20.43 6.45
N LYS A 204 -14.91 -21.54 7.17
CA LYS A 204 -14.22 -22.77 6.78
C LYS A 204 -14.70 -23.29 5.44
N LYS A 205 -16.00 -23.28 5.23
CA LYS A 205 -16.60 -23.70 3.94
C LYS A 205 -16.14 -22.80 2.80
N ALA A 206 -16.18 -21.48 2.94
CA ALA A 206 -15.76 -20.55 1.90
C ALA A 206 -14.29 -20.78 1.47
N LEU A 207 -13.41 -21.08 2.43
CA LEU A 207 -12.00 -21.38 2.16
C LEU A 207 -11.81 -22.74 1.50
N THR A 208 -12.43 -23.80 2.03
CA THR A 208 -12.29 -25.15 1.46
C THR A 208 -12.86 -25.25 0.06
N ASP A 209 -14.00 -24.60 -0.22
CA ASP A 209 -14.63 -24.56 -1.52
C ASP A 209 -13.75 -23.80 -2.56
N HIS A 210 -13.18 -22.67 -2.15
CA HIS A 210 -12.32 -21.88 -3.04
C HIS A 210 -11.01 -22.57 -3.38
N PHE A 211 -10.27 -23.05 -2.38
CA PHE A 211 -8.97 -23.69 -2.57
C PHE A 211 -9.07 -25.16 -2.97
N LYS A 212 -10.29 -25.71 -3.02
CA LYS A 212 -10.57 -27.12 -3.36
C LYS A 212 -9.79 -28.11 -2.50
N VAL A 213 -9.71 -27.83 -1.22
CA VAL A 213 -9.06 -28.68 -0.22
C VAL A 213 -10.10 -29.34 0.65
N TYR A 214 -9.74 -30.50 1.20
CA TYR A 214 -10.65 -31.25 2.10
C TYR A 214 -10.66 -30.64 3.52
N ASP A 215 -9.53 -30.11 3.96
CA ASP A 215 -9.31 -29.60 5.30
C ASP A 215 -8.37 -28.40 5.30
N LEU A 216 -8.48 -27.53 6.30
CA LEU A 216 -7.67 -26.31 6.47
C LEU A 216 -6.20 -26.59 6.76
N SER A 217 -5.86 -27.79 7.25
CA SER A 217 -4.47 -28.23 7.44
C SER A 217 -3.66 -28.19 6.15
N ALA A 218 -4.33 -28.45 5.01
CA ALA A 218 -3.69 -28.33 3.69
C ALA A 218 -3.29 -26.89 3.33
N LEU A 219 -3.90 -25.89 3.99
CA LEU A 219 -3.58 -24.48 3.84
C LEU A 219 -2.59 -23.97 4.91
N GLY A 220 -2.27 -24.80 5.92
CA GLY A 220 -1.37 -24.46 7.02
C GLY A 220 -1.93 -23.43 8.00
N ILE A 221 -3.25 -23.26 8.04
CA ILE A 221 -3.95 -22.28 8.90
C ILE A 221 -4.75 -22.90 10.04
N ASP A 222 -4.60 -24.18 10.26
CA ASP A 222 -5.29 -24.97 11.28
C ASP A 222 -5.01 -24.51 12.73
N ASN A 223 -3.95 -23.74 12.94
CA ASN A 223 -3.60 -23.15 14.25
C ASN A 223 -4.02 -21.68 14.39
N TYR A 224 -4.83 -21.16 13.46
CA TYR A 224 -5.29 -19.77 13.44
C TYR A 224 -6.82 -19.74 13.44
N ASP A 225 -7.45 -19.94 14.60
CA ASP A 225 -8.91 -20.03 14.71
C ASP A 225 -9.60 -18.72 14.33
N VAL A 226 -9.19 -17.61 14.95
CA VAL A 226 -9.76 -16.28 14.68
C VAL A 226 -9.26 -15.75 13.32
N GLY A 227 -8.01 -16.07 12.95
CA GLY A 227 -7.43 -15.75 11.65
C GLY A 227 -8.15 -16.46 10.50
N THR A 228 -8.60 -17.69 10.72
CA THR A 228 -9.43 -18.44 9.77
C THR A 228 -10.77 -17.76 9.52
N ASN A 229 -11.42 -17.26 10.59
CA ASN A 229 -12.66 -16.51 10.45
C ASN A 229 -12.45 -15.19 9.70
N ALA A 230 -11.32 -14.50 9.92
CA ALA A 230 -10.96 -13.32 9.17
C ALA A 230 -10.74 -13.64 7.67
N ALA A 231 -10.02 -14.74 7.38
CA ALA A 231 -9.76 -15.16 5.99
C ALA A 231 -11.03 -15.64 5.26
N GLY A 232 -11.89 -16.37 5.97
CA GLY A 232 -13.18 -16.85 5.42
C GLY A 232 -14.13 -15.69 5.12
N ALA A 233 -14.27 -14.74 6.04
CA ALA A 233 -15.07 -13.54 5.84
C ALA A 233 -14.56 -12.70 4.65
N LEU A 234 -13.23 -12.57 4.54
CA LEU A 234 -12.60 -11.90 3.40
C LEU A 234 -12.92 -12.60 2.08
N MET A 235 -12.86 -13.93 2.05
CA MET A 235 -13.16 -14.72 0.86
C MET A 235 -14.63 -14.59 0.45
N GLN A 236 -15.57 -14.62 1.41
CA GLN A 236 -17.00 -14.39 1.16
C GLN A 236 -17.23 -12.99 0.59
N TYR A 237 -16.65 -11.97 1.22
CA TYR A 237 -16.75 -10.57 0.75
C TYR A 237 -16.23 -10.40 -0.68
N LEU A 238 -15.09 -11.02 -1.01
CA LEU A 238 -14.55 -11.01 -2.37
C LEU A 238 -15.46 -11.72 -3.36
N THR A 239 -16.01 -12.87 -3.00
CA THR A 239 -16.92 -13.64 -3.86
C THR A 239 -18.17 -12.83 -4.18
N GLU A 240 -18.74 -12.14 -3.20
CA GLU A 240 -19.93 -11.31 -3.39
C GLU A 240 -19.68 -10.03 -4.16
N THR A 241 -18.52 -9.38 -3.94
CA THR A 241 -18.18 -8.13 -4.61
C THR A 241 -17.70 -8.34 -6.04
N GLN A 242 -16.91 -9.38 -6.30
CA GLN A 242 -16.29 -9.58 -7.60
C GLN A 242 -17.17 -10.37 -8.55
N LYS A 243 -17.98 -11.33 -8.06
CA LYS A 243 -18.89 -12.19 -8.85
C LYS A 243 -18.24 -12.95 -10.02
N ASN A 244 -16.93 -12.90 -10.11
CA ASN A 244 -16.10 -13.56 -11.12
C ASN A 244 -15.16 -14.58 -10.45
N SER A 245 -14.45 -15.34 -11.27
CA SER A 245 -13.45 -16.29 -10.79
C SER A 245 -12.33 -15.56 -10.06
N LEU A 246 -12.00 -16.01 -8.84
CA LEU A 246 -10.87 -15.59 -8.02
C LEU A 246 -9.70 -16.59 -8.15
N SER A 247 -9.58 -17.27 -9.27
CA SER A 247 -8.65 -18.39 -9.49
C SER A 247 -7.17 -18.02 -9.34
N HIS A 248 -6.82 -16.73 -9.36
CA HIS A 248 -5.47 -16.24 -9.11
C HIS A 248 -5.13 -16.14 -7.61
N LEU A 249 -6.12 -16.24 -6.71
CA LEU A 249 -5.87 -16.46 -5.29
C LEU A 249 -5.61 -17.96 -5.07
N THR A 250 -4.36 -18.37 -5.23
CA THR A 250 -3.98 -19.79 -5.30
C THR A 250 -3.53 -20.37 -3.97
N GLN A 251 -3.18 -19.54 -2.99
CA GLN A 251 -2.69 -19.96 -1.68
C GLN A 251 -2.94 -18.90 -0.61
N ILE A 252 -3.06 -19.34 0.64
CA ILE A 252 -2.98 -18.50 1.83
C ILE A 252 -1.60 -18.69 2.45
N ILE A 253 -0.98 -17.59 2.89
CA ILE A 253 0.32 -17.59 3.53
C ILE A 253 0.14 -17.22 5.01
N PRO A 254 0.13 -18.20 5.93
CA PRO A 254 0.17 -17.90 7.35
C PRO A 254 1.53 -17.35 7.73
N TYR A 255 1.55 -16.30 8.54
CA TYR A 255 2.79 -15.76 9.05
C TYR A 255 2.70 -15.42 10.55
N SER A 256 3.82 -15.60 11.23
CA SER A 256 3.98 -15.14 12.60
C SER A 256 4.70 -13.80 12.60
N THR A 257 4.19 -12.84 13.35
CA THR A 257 4.82 -11.53 13.53
C THR A 257 6.22 -11.63 14.13
N ASN A 258 6.50 -12.70 14.87
CA ASN A 258 7.80 -12.97 15.51
C ASN A 258 8.93 -13.38 14.54
N LYS A 259 8.66 -13.60 13.25
CA LYS A 259 9.71 -13.94 12.26
C LYS A 259 10.43 -12.71 11.69
N PHE A 260 9.91 -11.53 11.93
CA PHE A 260 10.45 -10.28 11.41
C PHE A 260 10.78 -9.33 12.54
N MET A 261 11.71 -8.40 12.28
CA MET A 261 11.98 -7.28 13.18
C MET A 261 10.72 -6.43 13.33
N ILE A 262 10.31 -6.21 14.57
CA ILE A 262 9.17 -5.35 14.86
C ILE A 262 9.60 -3.89 14.77
N LEU A 263 8.89 -3.15 13.96
CA LEU A 263 9.02 -1.70 13.78
C LEU A 263 7.66 -1.09 14.08
N ASP A 264 7.53 -0.39 15.19
CA ASP A 264 6.28 0.29 15.51
C ASP A 264 6.03 1.49 14.56
N THR A 265 4.82 1.99 14.59
CA THR A 265 4.37 3.12 13.77
C THR A 265 5.28 4.34 13.88
N SER A 266 5.63 4.71 15.12
CA SER A 266 6.51 5.86 15.38
C SER A 266 7.89 5.66 14.77
N THR A 267 8.44 4.44 14.86
CA THR A 267 9.74 4.10 14.29
C THR A 267 9.72 4.13 12.76
N ARG A 268 8.71 3.54 12.11
CA ARG A 268 8.56 3.60 10.64
C ARG A 268 8.53 5.04 10.14
N ARG A 269 7.76 5.87 10.81
CA ARG A 269 7.62 7.30 10.52
C ARG A 269 8.91 8.09 10.79
N ASN A 270 9.52 7.93 11.98
CA ASN A 270 10.70 8.66 12.38
C ASN A 270 11.94 8.32 11.56
N LEU A 271 12.06 7.09 11.07
CA LEU A 271 13.14 6.66 10.19
C LEU A 271 12.86 6.95 8.71
N GLU A 272 11.69 7.44 8.37
CA GLU A 272 11.28 7.74 6.98
C GLU A 272 11.60 6.60 6.02
N LEU A 273 11.09 5.39 6.35
CA LEU A 273 11.48 4.18 5.65
C LEU A 273 11.00 4.17 4.19
N CYS A 274 9.72 4.42 3.94
CA CYS A 274 9.12 4.35 2.61
C CYS A 274 8.70 5.70 2.05
N GLU A 275 8.42 6.67 2.92
CA GLU A 275 8.01 8.03 2.56
C GLU A 275 8.48 9.04 3.61
N THR A 276 8.56 10.32 3.22
CA THR A 276 8.96 11.41 4.11
C THR A 276 7.83 11.81 5.07
N LEU A 277 8.20 12.32 6.25
CA LEU A 277 7.27 12.73 7.31
C LEU A 277 6.31 13.84 6.88
N ARG A 278 6.84 14.88 6.22
CA ARG A 278 6.10 16.10 5.89
C ARG A 278 5.34 16.00 4.58
N GLU A 279 6.01 15.57 3.52
CA GLU A 279 5.48 15.64 2.16
C GLU A 279 4.86 14.29 1.71
N LYS A 280 5.02 13.23 2.52
CA LYS A 280 4.59 11.85 2.19
C LYS A 280 5.04 11.40 0.81
N GLN A 281 6.27 11.80 0.43
CA GLN A 281 6.89 11.46 -0.85
C GLN A 281 7.93 10.37 -0.67
N LYS A 282 8.13 9.56 -1.71
CA LYS A 282 9.20 8.56 -1.78
C LYS A 282 10.59 9.20 -1.74
N ARG A 283 10.78 10.33 -2.45
CA ARG A 283 12.06 11.04 -2.49
C ARG A 283 12.43 11.55 -1.09
N GLY A 284 13.60 11.20 -0.60
CA GLY A 284 14.06 11.52 0.75
C GLY A 284 13.82 10.41 1.78
N SER A 285 13.25 9.26 1.38
CA SER A 285 13.10 8.07 2.23
C SER A 285 14.22 7.05 2.01
N LEU A 286 14.33 6.03 2.88
CA LEU A 286 15.24 4.91 2.69
C LEU A 286 14.92 4.15 1.40
N LEU A 287 13.63 3.90 1.12
CA LEU A 287 13.19 3.24 -0.10
C LEU A 287 13.67 3.98 -1.36
N TRP A 288 13.65 5.31 -1.37
CA TRP A 288 14.16 6.09 -2.50
C TRP A 288 15.64 5.85 -2.79
N VAL A 289 16.44 5.63 -1.74
CA VAL A 289 17.87 5.33 -1.89
C VAL A 289 18.07 3.94 -2.48
N LEU A 290 17.36 2.94 -1.95
CA LEU A 290 17.56 1.52 -2.26
C LEU A 290 16.84 1.06 -3.54
N ASP A 291 15.73 1.73 -3.92
CA ASP A 291 14.93 1.32 -5.05
C ASP A 291 15.50 1.82 -6.37
N LYS A 292 16.19 0.91 -7.03
CA LYS A 292 16.68 0.98 -8.41
C LYS A 292 16.19 -0.23 -9.22
N THR A 293 15.07 -0.81 -8.78
CA THR A 293 14.41 -1.92 -9.48
C THR A 293 13.98 -1.51 -10.88
N LYS A 294 13.83 -2.47 -11.76
CA LYS A 294 13.41 -2.29 -13.15
C LYS A 294 11.95 -2.68 -13.38
N THR A 295 11.39 -3.46 -12.46
CA THR A 295 10.01 -3.96 -12.52
C THR A 295 9.17 -3.45 -11.36
N ALA A 296 7.87 -3.29 -11.58
CA ALA A 296 6.92 -2.93 -10.53
C ALA A 296 6.85 -4.00 -9.41
N MET A 297 6.94 -5.27 -9.79
CA MET A 297 6.98 -6.41 -8.87
C MET A 297 8.19 -6.33 -7.93
N GLY A 298 9.37 -6.03 -8.48
CA GLY A 298 10.59 -5.82 -7.71
C GLY A 298 10.48 -4.65 -6.74
N ALA A 299 9.87 -3.54 -7.16
CA ALA A 299 9.66 -2.36 -6.31
C ALA A 299 8.74 -2.69 -5.12
N ARG A 300 7.63 -3.41 -5.34
CA ARG A 300 6.73 -3.88 -4.27
C ARG A 300 7.45 -4.81 -3.30
N MET A 301 8.20 -5.77 -3.81
CA MET A 301 8.96 -6.72 -2.98
C MET A 301 10.05 -6.03 -2.17
N LEU A 302 10.78 -5.06 -2.73
CA LEU A 302 11.78 -4.29 -1.99
C LEU A 302 11.15 -3.48 -0.86
N ARG A 303 9.99 -2.85 -1.10
CA ARG A 303 9.21 -2.18 -0.06
C ARG A 303 8.87 -3.14 1.08
N SER A 304 8.35 -4.33 0.76
CA SER A 304 8.05 -5.36 1.75
C SER A 304 9.30 -5.78 2.54
N TYR A 305 10.48 -5.88 1.92
CA TYR A 305 11.73 -6.19 2.64
C TYR A 305 12.12 -5.10 3.63
N ILE A 306 11.91 -3.82 3.30
CA ILE A 306 12.20 -2.69 4.20
C ILE A 306 11.20 -2.67 5.37
N GLU A 307 9.94 -2.97 5.11
CA GLU A 307 8.87 -2.99 6.11
C GLU A 307 8.93 -4.22 7.02
N GLN A 308 9.56 -5.31 6.57
CA GLN A 308 9.69 -6.59 7.26
C GLN A 308 11.15 -7.09 7.28
N PRO A 309 12.06 -6.43 8.01
CA PRO A 309 13.44 -6.89 8.12
C PRO A 309 13.52 -8.25 8.80
N LEU A 310 14.45 -9.10 8.37
CA LEU A 310 14.61 -10.45 8.90
C LEU A 310 15.30 -10.45 10.27
N ILE A 311 14.95 -11.42 11.11
CA ILE A 311 15.67 -11.72 12.35
C ILE A 311 16.45 -13.05 12.27
N ASP A 312 16.17 -13.87 11.27
CA ASP A 312 16.93 -15.09 11.02
C ASP A 312 18.25 -14.78 10.33
N LYS A 313 19.36 -15.07 11.01
CA LYS A 313 20.72 -14.82 10.54
C LYS A 313 21.05 -15.55 9.23
N GLU A 314 20.59 -16.78 9.08
CA GLU A 314 20.90 -17.58 7.90
C GLU A 314 20.23 -16.99 6.66
N SER A 315 18.97 -16.61 6.78
CA SER A 315 18.21 -15.93 5.72
C SER A 315 18.84 -14.59 5.33
N ILE A 316 19.31 -13.81 6.30
CA ILE A 316 20.03 -12.55 6.04
C ILE A 316 21.30 -12.82 5.25
N ILE A 317 22.11 -13.80 5.68
CA ILE A 317 23.36 -14.16 5.01
C ILE A 317 23.10 -14.70 3.59
N LYS A 318 22.03 -15.46 3.38
CA LYS A 318 21.62 -15.92 2.04
C LYS A 318 21.41 -14.73 1.08
N ARG A 319 20.67 -13.70 1.51
CA ARG A 319 20.46 -12.47 0.73
C ARG A 319 21.77 -11.74 0.45
N GLN A 320 22.62 -11.57 1.47
CA GLN A 320 23.92 -10.91 1.31
C GLN A 320 24.84 -11.64 0.32
N LYS A 321 24.82 -12.99 0.30
CA LYS A 321 25.63 -13.78 -0.65
C LYS A 321 25.17 -13.55 -2.09
N ALA A 322 23.87 -13.42 -2.34
CA ALA A 322 23.33 -13.10 -3.66
C ALA A 322 23.79 -11.71 -4.14
N ILE A 323 23.73 -10.71 -3.28
CA ILE A 323 24.22 -9.35 -3.60
C ILE A 323 25.74 -9.35 -3.84
N GLU A 324 26.51 -10.08 -3.03
CA GLU A 324 27.97 -10.20 -3.19
C GLU A 324 28.34 -10.84 -4.53
N GLU A 325 27.60 -11.85 -4.96
CA GLU A 325 27.82 -12.52 -6.23
C GLU A 325 27.56 -11.58 -7.43
N LEU A 326 26.45 -10.84 -7.40
CA LEU A 326 26.15 -9.82 -8.40
C LEU A 326 27.17 -8.68 -8.43
N ASN A 327 27.72 -8.29 -7.29
CA ASN A 327 28.76 -7.25 -7.22
C ASN A 327 30.14 -7.73 -7.71
N LYS A 328 30.38 -9.04 -7.70
CA LYS A 328 31.58 -9.61 -8.31
C LYS A 328 31.50 -9.71 -9.85
N SER A 329 30.30 -9.67 -10.41
CA SER A 329 30.02 -9.83 -11.84
C SER A 329 29.22 -8.63 -12.37
N LEU A 330 29.83 -7.42 -12.38
CA LEU A 330 29.17 -6.17 -12.71
C LEU A 330 28.51 -6.17 -14.11
N ILE A 331 29.22 -6.73 -15.11
CA ILE A 331 28.69 -6.81 -16.49
C ILE A 331 27.43 -7.68 -16.50
N THR A 332 27.50 -8.87 -15.90
CA THR A 332 26.37 -9.81 -15.82
C THR A 332 25.18 -9.19 -15.06
N ARG A 333 25.44 -8.44 -13.98
CA ARG A 333 24.41 -7.71 -13.25
C ARG A 333 23.72 -6.67 -14.12
N ASP A 334 24.50 -5.87 -14.85
CA ASP A 334 23.95 -4.80 -15.69
C ASP A 334 23.20 -5.37 -16.90
N GLU A 335 23.71 -6.47 -17.50
CA GLU A 335 23.00 -7.25 -18.53
C GLU A 335 21.66 -7.79 -18.00
N LEU A 336 21.65 -8.38 -16.81
CA LEU A 336 20.43 -8.85 -16.15
C LEU A 336 19.42 -7.72 -15.95
N ARG A 337 19.86 -6.53 -15.56
CA ARG A 337 19.02 -5.36 -15.41
C ARG A 337 18.42 -4.86 -16.73
N GLU A 338 19.16 -5.00 -17.84
CA GLU A 338 18.62 -4.69 -19.18
C GLU A 338 17.53 -5.68 -19.60
N TYR A 339 17.69 -6.99 -19.32
CA TYR A 339 16.63 -7.98 -19.58
C TYR A 339 15.40 -7.80 -18.69
N LEU A 340 15.55 -7.28 -17.48
CA LEU A 340 14.43 -6.97 -16.60
C LEU A 340 13.63 -5.72 -17.03
N SER A 341 14.26 -4.78 -17.73
CA SER A 341 13.67 -3.49 -18.08
C SER A 341 12.39 -3.57 -18.95
N PRO A 342 12.28 -4.46 -19.96
CA PRO A 342 11.08 -4.60 -20.77
C PRO A 342 10.00 -5.49 -20.14
N ILE A 343 10.21 -6.03 -18.94
CA ILE A 343 9.24 -6.91 -18.27
C ILE A 343 8.13 -6.07 -17.66
N TYR A 344 6.91 -6.35 -18.09
CA TYR A 344 5.70 -5.78 -17.53
C TYR A 344 5.33 -6.43 -16.18
N ASP A 345 4.34 -5.88 -15.51
CA ASP A 345 3.84 -6.42 -14.24
C ASP A 345 3.08 -7.73 -14.43
N LEU A 346 3.79 -8.84 -14.38
CA LEU A 346 3.23 -10.19 -14.59
C LEU A 346 2.19 -10.56 -13.54
N GLU A 347 2.36 -10.11 -12.29
CA GLU A 347 1.40 -10.39 -11.22
C GLU A 347 0.04 -9.74 -11.54
N ARG A 348 0.04 -8.47 -11.94
CA ARG A 348 -1.18 -7.76 -12.30
C ARG A 348 -1.75 -8.19 -13.65
N LEU A 349 -0.92 -8.58 -14.61
CA LEU A 349 -1.37 -9.10 -15.90
C LEU A 349 -2.08 -10.44 -15.75
N ILE A 350 -1.52 -11.38 -14.99
CA ILE A 350 -2.17 -12.69 -14.82
C ILE A 350 -3.45 -12.59 -13.99
N SER A 351 -3.53 -11.65 -13.06
CA SER A 351 -4.77 -11.35 -12.34
C SER A 351 -5.86 -10.86 -13.29
N LYS A 352 -5.56 -9.95 -14.24
CA LYS A 352 -6.51 -9.53 -15.29
C LYS A 352 -6.96 -10.69 -16.17
N VAL A 353 -6.05 -11.61 -16.50
CA VAL A 353 -6.39 -12.83 -17.28
C VAL A 353 -7.37 -13.69 -16.49
N ALA A 354 -7.10 -13.97 -15.23
CA ALA A 354 -7.96 -14.77 -14.35
C ALA A 354 -9.34 -14.14 -14.14
N TYR A 355 -9.40 -12.80 -14.01
CA TYR A 355 -10.67 -12.05 -13.93
C TYR A 355 -11.42 -11.93 -15.26
N LYS A 356 -10.87 -12.46 -16.35
CA LYS A 356 -11.42 -12.33 -17.71
C LYS A 356 -11.55 -10.88 -18.20
N SER A 357 -10.79 -9.94 -17.58
CA SER A 357 -10.76 -8.53 -17.93
C SER A 357 -9.57 -8.15 -18.84
N ALA A 358 -8.64 -9.07 -19.05
CA ALA A 358 -7.50 -8.86 -19.94
C ALA A 358 -7.96 -8.65 -21.39
N ASN A 359 -7.39 -7.65 -22.04
CA ASN A 359 -7.57 -7.36 -23.46
C ASN A 359 -6.41 -7.97 -24.29
N PRO A 360 -6.50 -7.99 -25.63
CA PRO A 360 -5.45 -8.57 -26.46
C PRO A 360 -4.06 -7.93 -26.30
N ARG A 361 -3.97 -6.63 -26.01
CA ARG A 361 -2.69 -5.95 -25.74
C ARG A 361 -2.08 -6.37 -24.41
N ASP A 362 -2.89 -6.70 -23.41
CA ASP A 362 -2.39 -7.27 -22.15
C ASP A 362 -1.69 -8.62 -22.40
N LEU A 363 -2.20 -9.45 -23.35
CA LEU A 363 -1.54 -10.71 -23.73
C LEU A 363 -0.24 -10.47 -24.51
N ILE A 364 -0.16 -9.45 -25.35
CA ILE A 364 1.10 -9.06 -26.01
C ILE A 364 2.12 -8.52 -24.99
N ALA A 365 1.70 -7.77 -23.98
CA ALA A 365 2.58 -7.34 -22.89
C ALA A 365 3.11 -8.54 -22.09
N LEU A 366 2.26 -9.54 -21.84
CA LEU A 366 2.65 -10.82 -21.25
C LEU A 366 3.68 -11.52 -22.15
N LEU A 367 3.41 -11.71 -23.44
CA LEU A 367 4.31 -12.33 -24.42
C LEU A 367 5.70 -11.67 -24.43
N ASN A 368 5.75 -10.33 -24.52
CA ASN A 368 7.00 -9.59 -24.54
C ASN A 368 7.83 -9.79 -23.25
N SER A 369 7.15 -9.93 -22.12
CA SER A 369 7.80 -10.23 -20.84
C SER A 369 8.35 -11.67 -20.82
N LEU A 370 7.53 -12.63 -21.28
CA LEU A 370 7.92 -14.04 -21.29
C LEU A 370 9.11 -14.32 -22.24
N LYS A 371 9.22 -13.61 -23.36
CA LYS A 371 10.36 -13.70 -24.29
C LYS A 371 11.71 -13.36 -23.64
N MET A 372 11.72 -12.64 -22.52
CA MET A 372 12.96 -12.30 -21.78
C MET A 372 13.42 -13.43 -20.83
N LEU A 373 12.53 -14.34 -20.44
CA LEU A 373 12.80 -15.36 -19.42
C LEU A 373 13.95 -16.31 -19.78
N PRO A 374 14.07 -16.84 -21.03
CA PRO A 374 15.20 -17.68 -21.40
C PRO A 374 16.56 -16.98 -21.23
N HIS A 375 16.64 -15.68 -21.58
CA HIS A 375 17.86 -14.88 -21.41
C HIS A 375 18.22 -14.72 -19.94
N ILE A 376 17.24 -14.35 -19.10
CA ILE A 376 17.43 -14.21 -17.66
C ILE A 376 17.87 -15.54 -17.04
N LYS A 377 17.21 -16.65 -17.40
CA LYS A 377 17.54 -17.99 -16.89
C LYS A 377 18.96 -18.39 -17.24
N THR A 378 19.39 -18.12 -18.47
CA THR A 378 20.77 -18.39 -18.94
C THR A 378 21.79 -17.60 -18.11
N VAL A 379 21.51 -16.34 -17.79
CA VAL A 379 22.40 -15.48 -16.99
C VAL A 379 22.52 -15.97 -15.55
N ILE A 380 21.40 -16.35 -14.93
CA ILE A 380 21.39 -16.70 -13.49
C ILE A 380 21.82 -18.12 -13.20
N GLN A 381 21.77 -19.04 -14.17
CA GLN A 381 22.11 -20.45 -13.96
C GLN A 381 23.59 -20.67 -13.56
N ASP A 382 24.48 -19.74 -13.89
CA ASP A 382 25.91 -19.80 -13.55
C ASP A 382 26.20 -19.31 -12.12
N PHE A 383 25.21 -18.68 -11.45
CA PHE A 383 25.36 -18.23 -10.09
C PHE A 383 25.35 -19.38 -9.08
N LYS A 384 26.20 -19.28 -8.05
CA LYS A 384 26.48 -20.36 -7.09
C LYS A 384 25.79 -20.13 -5.73
N SER A 385 25.34 -18.93 -5.44
CA SER A 385 24.71 -18.65 -4.16
C SER A 385 23.44 -19.52 -3.96
N PRO A 386 23.17 -19.98 -2.73
CA PRO A 386 22.01 -20.84 -2.48
C PRO A 386 20.69 -20.20 -2.94
N LEU A 387 20.57 -18.88 -2.77
CA LEU A 387 19.36 -18.16 -3.15
C LEU A 387 19.15 -18.12 -4.66
N PHE A 388 20.21 -17.90 -5.46
CA PHE A 388 20.07 -17.95 -6.91
C PHE A 388 19.78 -19.35 -7.45
N LYS A 389 20.25 -20.42 -6.77
CA LYS A 389 19.85 -21.78 -7.13
C LYS A 389 18.36 -22.01 -6.89
N GLU A 390 17.84 -21.61 -5.73
CA GLU A 390 16.40 -21.67 -5.43
C GLU A 390 15.58 -20.88 -6.47
N ILE A 391 16.02 -19.65 -6.80
CA ILE A 391 15.34 -18.79 -7.81
C ILE A 391 15.41 -19.44 -9.21
N THR A 392 16.51 -20.09 -9.58
CA THR A 392 16.66 -20.73 -10.90
C THR A 392 15.72 -21.95 -11.05
N GLU A 393 15.47 -22.66 -9.94
CA GLU A 393 14.48 -23.76 -9.89
C GLU A 393 13.05 -23.24 -9.97
N GLU A 394 12.74 -22.11 -9.29
CA GLU A 394 11.41 -21.46 -9.32
C GLU A 394 11.12 -20.80 -10.68
N LEU A 395 12.14 -20.37 -11.43
CA LEU A 395 11.97 -19.65 -12.69
C LEU A 395 11.65 -20.63 -13.83
N ASP A 396 10.37 -20.69 -14.21
CA ASP A 396 9.89 -21.38 -15.39
C ASP A 396 9.93 -20.44 -16.60
N VAL A 397 10.49 -20.89 -17.74
CA VAL A 397 10.58 -20.08 -18.98
C VAL A 397 9.25 -19.96 -19.73
N LEU A 398 8.25 -20.80 -19.39
CA LEU A 398 6.88 -20.74 -19.92
C LEU A 398 6.81 -20.76 -21.47
N ASP A 399 7.64 -21.59 -22.12
CA ASP A 399 7.74 -21.67 -23.58
C ASP A 399 6.42 -22.07 -24.24
N ASP A 400 5.63 -22.90 -23.60
CA ASP A 400 4.29 -23.33 -24.03
C ASP A 400 3.32 -22.13 -24.13
N ILE A 401 3.29 -21.28 -23.11
CA ILE A 401 2.46 -20.08 -23.07
C ILE A 401 2.97 -19.03 -24.07
N THR A 402 4.29 -18.86 -24.13
CA THR A 402 4.94 -17.96 -25.10
C THR A 402 4.56 -18.35 -26.52
N SER A 403 4.67 -19.64 -26.85
CA SER A 403 4.30 -20.16 -28.17
C SER A 403 2.79 -20.04 -28.44
N LEU A 404 1.95 -20.29 -27.46
CA LEU A 404 0.49 -20.14 -27.59
C LEU A 404 0.13 -18.71 -27.99
N ILE A 405 0.62 -17.71 -27.25
CA ILE A 405 0.30 -16.31 -27.52
C ILE A 405 0.90 -15.83 -28.84
N ASP A 406 2.17 -16.18 -29.10
CA ASP A 406 2.91 -15.74 -30.30
C ASP A 406 2.28 -16.28 -31.60
N ASN A 407 1.74 -17.51 -31.56
CA ASN A 407 1.08 -18.11 -32.70
C ASN A 407 -0.38 -17.68 -32.87
N SER A 408 -1.05 -17.25 -31.79
CA SER A 408 -2.50 -17.03 -31.83
C SER A 408 -2.90 -15.57 -31.92
N ILE A 409 -2.15 -14.63 -31.33
CA ILE A 409 -2.54 -13.20 -31.23
C ILE A 409 -1.71 -12.37 -32.20
N ASN A 410 -2.34 -11.41 -32.86
CA ASN A 410 -1.66 -10.44 -33.72
C ASN A 410 -0.64 -9.60 -32.93
N GLU A 411 0.40 -9.13 -33.60
CA GLU A 411 1.46 -8.30 -32.97
C GLU A 411 0.93 -6.92 -32.51
N ASP A 412 0.02 -6.30 -33.22
CA ASP A 412 -0.64 -5.03 -32.85
C ASP A 412 -2.17 -5.21 -32.85
N PRO A 413 -2.73 -5.88 -31.83
CA PRO A 413 -4.15 -6.12 -31.76
C PRO A 413 -4.90 -4.88 -31.26
N PRO A 414 -6.20 -4.75 -31.57
CA PRO A 414 -7.04 -3.67 -31.04
C PRO A 414 -7.17 -3.80 -29.51
N ILE A 415 -7.48 -2.71 -28.84
CA ILE A 415 -7.79 -2.72 -27.41
C ILE A 415 -9.16 -3.36 -27.16
N ASN A 416 -10.12 -3.03 -28.02
CA ASN A 416 -11.49 -3.51 -27.86
C ASN A 416 -11.68 -4.87 -28.55
N ILE A 417 -12.03 -5.86 -27.77
CA ILE A 417 -12.25 -7.25 -28.23
C ILE A 417 -13.32 -7.36 -29.34
N LYS A 418 -14.22 -6.39 -29.42
CA LYS A 418 -15.31 -6.38 -30.40
C LYS A 418 -14.95 -5.76 -31.76
N GLU A 419 -13.74 -5.28 -31.94
CA GLU A 419 -13.33 -4.63 -33.21
C GLU A 419 -12.80 -5.62 -34.26
N GLY A 420 -12.51 -6.87 -33.85
CA GLY A 420 -11.90 -7.89 -34.71
C GLY A 420 -10.42 -7.64 -34.99
N GLY A 421 -9.75 -8.55 -35.70
CA GLY A 421 -8.32 -8.44 -35.99
C GLY A 421 -7.43 -8.86 -34.82
N ILE A 422 -7.96 -9.69 -33.93
CA ILE A 422 -7.26 -10.17 -32.72
C ILE A 422 -6.38 -11.37 -33.05
N ILE A 423 -6.94 -12.33 -33.81
CA ILE A 423 -6.31 -13.62 -34.09
C ILE A 423 -5.33 -13.50 -35.23
N LYS A 424 -4.15 -14.12 -35.10
CA LYS A 424 -3.08 -14.13 -36.10
C LYS A 424 -3.49 -14.94 -37.32
N GLU A 425 -3.04 -14.54 -38.48
CA GLU A 425 -3.26 -15.28 -39.73
C GLU A 425 -2.57 -16.66 -39.65
N GLY A 426 -3.25 -17.69 -40.07
CA GLY A 426 -2.78 -19.08 -40.01
C GLY A 426 -3.08 -19.83 -38.71
N TYR A 427 -3.62 -19.15 -37.68
CA TYR A 427 -4.00 -19.83 -36.43
C TYR A 427 -5.30 -20.64 -36.55
N ASN A 428 -6.29 -20.11 -37.29
CA ASN A 428 -7.56 -20.79 -37.49
C ASN A 428 -8.06 -20.62 -38.93
N GLU A 429 -8.28 -21.74 -39.63
CA GLU A 429 -8.68 -21.74 -41.05
C GLU A 429 -10.01 -21.00 -41.31
N GLU A 430 -10.98 -21.10 -40.40
CA GLU A 430 -12.28 -20.45 -40.58
C GLU A 430 -12.20 -18.94 -40.39
N VAL A 431 -11.36 -18.46 -39.45
CA VAL A 431 -11.03 -17.02 -39.29
C VAL A 431 -10.41 -16.48 -40.57
N ASP A 432 -9.47 -17.21 -41.17
CA ASP A 432 -8.77 -16.77 -42.38
C ASP A 432 -9.74 -16.76 -43.57
N ARG A 433 -10.63 -17.76 -43.66
CA ARG A 433 -11.68 -17.83 -44.69
C ARG A 433 -12.68 -16.65 -44.58
N LEU A 434 -13.16 -16.35 -43.37
CA LEU A 434 -14.05 -15.22 -43.12
C LEU A 434 -13.41 -13.88 -43.39
N ARG A 435 -12.10 -13.74 -43.04
CA ARG A 435 -11.31 -12.54 -43.30
C ARG A 435 -11.12 -12.28 -44.80
N LYS A 436 -10.85 -13.35 -45.58
CA LYS A 436 -10.83 -13.29 -47.05
C LYS A 436 -12.18 -12.87 -47.61
N ALA A 437 -13.27 -13.47 -47.17
CA ALA A 437 -14.60 -13.10 -47.61
C ALA A 437 -14.92 -11.62 -47.36
N LYS A 438 -14.52 -11.06 -46.24
CA LYS A 438 -14.63 -9.64 -45.91
C LYS A 438 -13.79 -8.77 -46.84
N THR A 439 -12.56 -9.17 -47.19
CA THR A 439 -11.64 -8.43 -48.05
C THR A 439 -12.08 -8.49 -49.51
N GLU A 440 -12.41 -9.67 -49.98
CA GLU A 440 -12.94 -9.88 -51.32
C GLU A 440 -14.31 -9.19 -51.53
N GLY A 441 -15.14 -9.14 -50.47
CA GLY A 441 -16.36 -8.36 -50.46
C GLY A 441 -16.20 -6.88 -50.82
N LYS A 442 -15.13 -6.24 -50.40
CA LYS A 442 -14.79 -4.84 -50.83
C LYS A 442 -14.49 -4.81 -52.32
N THR A 443 -13.79 -5.80 -52.85
CA THR A 443 -13.48 -5.92 -54.27
C THR A 443 -14.76 -6.15 -55.05
N TRP A 444 -15.61 -7.05 -54.59
CA TRP A 444 -16.92 -7.32 -55.23
C TRP A 444 -17.83 -6.08 -55.24
N LEU A 445 -17.84 -5.27 -54.19
CA LEU A 445 -18.59 -4.00 -54.15
C LEU A 445 -17.99 -2.98 -55.13
N ALA A 446 -16.67 -2.92 -55.30
CA ALA A 446 -16.02 -2.02 -56.26
C ALA A 446 -16.26 -2.49 -57.72
N GLU A 447 -16.27 -3.81 -57.95
CA GLU A 447 -16.65 -4.41 -59.24
C GLU A 447 -18.11 -4.14 -59.56
N LEU A 448 -19.02 -4.33 -58.60
CA LEU A 448 -20.43 -4.00 -58.77
C LEU A 448 -20.67 -2.53 -59.03
N GLU A 449 -19.93 -1.64 -58.33
CA GLU A 449 -19.97 -0.18 -58.57
C GLU A 449 -19.55 0.13 -60.00
N THR A 450 -18.50 -0.49 -60.50
CA THR A 450 -17.99 -0.30 -61.85
C THR A 450 -19.00 -0.85 -62.88
N LYS A 451 -19.51 -2.05 -62.69
CA LYS A 451 -20.51 -2.70 -63.51
C LYS A 451 -21.80 -1.86 -63.62
N GLU A 452 -22.27 -1.32 -62.50
CA GLU A 452 -23.47 -0.49 -62.46
C GLU A 452 -23.23 0.89 -63.09
N LYS A 453 -22.03 1.47 -62.95
CA LYS A 453 -21.66 2.70 -63.69
C LYS A 453 -21.68 2.52 -65.21
N GLU A 454 -21.10 1.41 -65.66
CA GLU A 454 -21.10 1.08 -67.11
C GLU A 454 -22.50 0.84 -67.65
N LYS A 455 -23.30 0.08 -66.89
CA LYS A 455 -24.65 -0.32 -67.26
C LYS A 455 -25.67 0.83 -67.30
N THR A 456 -25.54 1.75 -66.31
CA THR A 456 -26.48 2.88 -66.13
C THR A 456 -25.98 4.18 -66.75
N GLY A 457 -24.68 4.31 -67.06
CA GLY A 457 -24.09 5.53 -67.54
C GLY A 457 -23.95 6.63 -66.47
N ILE A 458 -24.24 6.34 -65.20
CA ILE A 458 -24.15 7.27 -64.04
C ILE A 458 -22.72 7.38 -63.57
N LYS A 459 -21.95 8.29 -64.09
CA LYS A 459 -20.53 8.46 -63.76
C LYS A 459 -20.25 8.79 -62.29
N GLY A 460 -21.19 9.42 -61.59
CA GLY A 460 -21.09 9.80 -60.18
C GLY A 460 -21.58 8.77 -59.18
N LEU A 461 -22.00 7.58 -59.63
CA LEU A 461 -22.49 6.50 -58.78
C LEU A 461 -21.39 6.05 -57.81
N LYS A 462 -21.72 5.91 -56.49
CA LYS A 462 -20.82 5.35 -55.48
C LYS A 462 -21.60 4.42 -54.58
N ILE A 463 -21.03 3.26 -54.25
CA ILE A 463 -21.52 2.39 -53.19
C ILE A 463 -20.95 2.92 -51.85
N LYS A 464 -21.85 3.22 -50.90
CA LYS A 464 -21.52 3.68 -49.56
C LYS A 464 -22.25 2.87 -48.54
N TYR A 465 -21.75 2.90 -47.30
CA TYR A 465 -22.32 2.20 -46.14
C TYR A 465 -22.87 3.17 -45.10
N ASN A 466 -24.02 2.81 -44.51
CA ASN A 466 -24.60 3.51 -43.38
C ASN A 466 -25.18 2.49 -42.39
N LYS A 467 -24.91 2.67 -41.08
CA LYS A 467 -25.35 1.74 -40.03
C LYS A 467 -26.87 1.46 -40.02
N VAL A 468 -27.69 2.40 -40.44
CA VAL A 468 -29.16 2.28 -40.47
C VAL A 468 -29.70 1.59 -41.74
N PHE A 469 -29.06 1.87 -42.87
CA PHE A 469 -29.54 1.45 -44.21
C PHE A 469 -28.68 0.37 -44.89
N GLY A 470 -27.53 0.01 -44.27
CA GLY A 470 -26.57 -0.89 -44.87
C GLY A 470 -25.82 -0.27 -46.08
N TYR A 471 -25.46 -1.15 -47.05
CA TYR A 471 -24.87 -0.66 -48.31
C TYR A 471 -25.92 -0.07 -49.21
N TYR A 472 -25.59 1.00 -49.88
CA TYR A 472 -26.49 1.67 -50.83
C TYR A 472 -25.72 2.33 -51.97
N LEU A 473 -26.39 2.46 -53.09
CA LEU A 473 -25.96 3.21 -54.26
C LEU A 473 -26.35 4.67 -54.06
N ASP A 474 -25.37 5.57 -54.02
CA ASP A 474 -25.58 7.00 -53.85
C ASP A 474 -25.60 7.66 -55.27
N VAL A 475 -26.76 8.15 -55.67
CA VAL A 475 -26.98 8.79 -56.98
C VAL A 475 -27.28 10.27 -56.73
N THR A 476 -26.48 11.15 -57.32
CA THR A 476 -26.73 12.57 -57.23
C THR A 476 -27.94 12.98 -58.04
N ASN A 477 -28.67 14.02 -57.63
CA ASN A 477 -29.92 14.45 -58.28
C ASN A 477 -29.76 14.78 -59.78
N SER A 478 -28.55 15.12 -60.24
CA SER A 478 -28.23 15.35 -61.64
C SER A 478 -28.30 14.15 -62.56
N TYR A 479 -28.36 12.92 -62.00
CA TYR A 479 -28.46 11.65 -62.73
C TYR A 479 -29.73 10.89 -62.41
N LYS A 480 -30.75 11.51 -61.83
CA LYS A 480 -31.98 10.88 -61.39
C LYS A 480 -32.75 10.24 -62.57
N ASP A 481 -32.74 10.86 -63.75
CA ASP A 481 -33.45 10.38 -64.96
C ASP A 481 -32.81 9.14 -65.59
N LEU A 482 -31.55 8.82 -65.19
CA LEU A 482 -30.83 7.63 -65.66
C LEU A 482 -30.94 6.44 -64.70
N VAL A 483 -31.70 6.59 -63.60
CA VAL A 483 -31.91 5.47 -62.62
C VAL A 483 -32.80 4.41 -63.21
N PRO A 484 -32.33 3.15 -63.30
CA PRO A 484 -33.14 2.02 -63.83
C PRO A 484 -34.28 1.64 -62.90
N ASP A 485 -35.32 1.01 -63.46
CA ASP A 485 -36.52 0.55 -62.75
C ASP A 485 -36.21 -0.51 -61.68
N TYR A 486 -35.12 -1.28 -61.82
CA TYR A 486 -34.70 -2.27 -60.83
C TYR A 486 -33.97 -1.69 -59.61
N TYR A 487 -33.73 -0.39 -59.56
CA TYR A 487 -33.22 0.28 -58.35
C TYR A 487 -34.37 0.55 -57.40
N VAL A 488 -34.26 -0.01 -56.18
CA VAL A 488 -35.24 0.25 -55.13
C VAL A 488 -34.77 1.41 -54.30
N ARG A 489 -35.55 2.48 -54.26
CA ARG A 489 -35.22 3.67 -53.47
C ARG A 489 -35.34 3.44 -51.96
N LYS A 490 -34.28 3.68 -51.21
CA LYS A 490 -34.23 3.59 -49.73
C LYS A 490 -34.47 4.93 -49.04
N GLN A 491 -33.85 6.03 -49.58
CA GLN A 491 -33.96 7.35 -48.98
C GLN A 491 -33.67 8.47 -49.96
N THR A 492 -34.39 9.61 -49.84
CA THR A 492 -34.15 10.85 -50.57
C THR A 492 -33.42 11.85 -49.66
N LEU A 493 -32.30 12.42 -50.11
CA LEU A 493 -31.54 13.49 -49.47
C LEU A 493 -31.62 14.77 -50.31
N THR A 494 -31.15 15.90 -49.77
CA THR A 494 -31.20 17.20 -50.44
C THR A 494 -30.46 17.19 -51.79
N ASN A 495 -29.31 16.49 -51.90
CA ASN A 495 -28.43 16.50 -53.05
C ASN A 495 -28.26 15.14 -53.75
N SER A 496 -28.81 14.06 -53.21
CA SER A 496 -28.70 12.70 -53.75
C SER A 496 -29.85 11.82 -53.30
N GLU A 497 -30.04 10.72 -53.99
CA GLU A 497 -30.96 9.67 -53.59
C GLU A 497 -30.20 8.35 -53.35
N ARG A 498 -30.64 7.58 -52.38
CA ARG A 498 -30.05 6.31 -51.99
C ARG A 498 -30.89 5.15 -52.50
N TYR A 499 -30.24 4.24 -53.20
CA TYR A 499 -30.89 3.07 -53.79
C TYR A 499 -30.24 1.79 -53.37
N THR A 500 -30.94 0.68 -53.53
CA THR A 500 -30.43 -0.69 -53.44
C THR A 500 -30.82 -1.49 -54.63
N THR A 501 -30.10 -2.57 -54.91
CA THR A 501 -30.44 -3.61 -55.90
C THR A 501 -30.44 -4.97 -55.23
N ASP A 502 -31.09 -5.98 -55.83
CA ASP A 502 -31.07 -7.33 -55.27
C ASP A 502 -29.67 -7.92 -55.24
N GLU A 503 -28.79 -7.59 -56.22
CA GLU A 503 -27.39 -8.00 -56.24
C GLU A 503 -26.59 -7.34 -55.13
N LEU A 504 -26.79 -6.04 -54.87
CA LEU A 504 -26.16 -5.33 -53.75
C LEU A 504 -26.63 -5.89 -52.39
N LYS A 505 -27.91 -6.22 -52.27
CA LYS A 505 -28.48 -6.80 -51.04
C LYS A 505 -27.91 -8.18 -50.71
N GLN A 506 -27.78 -9.04 -51.74
CA GLN A 506 -27.16 -10.36 -51.59
C GLN A 506 -25.70 -10.25 -51.18
N LEU A 507 -24.91 -9.32 -51.73
CA LEU A 507 -23.54 -9.06 -51.32
C LEU A 507 -23.48 -8.51 -49.91
N GLU A 508 -24.39 -7.61 -49.55
CA GLU A 508 -24.54 -7.09 -48.20
C GLU A 508 -24.73 -8.20 -47.18
N ASP A 509 -25.66 -9.11 -47.38
CA ASP A 509 -25.97 -10.23 -46.51
C ASP A 509 -24.76 -11.17 -46.35
N VAL A 510 -23.98 -11.38 -47.40
CA VAL A 510 -22.76 -12.19 -47.37
C VAL A 510 -21.65 -11.46 -46.60
N ILE A 511 -21.42 -10.17 -46.82
CA ILE A 511 -20.35 -9.39 -46.23
C ILE A 511 -20.61 -9.16 -44.74
N LEU A 512 -21.82 -8.69 -44.38
CA LEU A 512 -22.18 -8.42 -42.97
C LEU A 512 -22.29 -9.70 -42.17
N GLY A 513 -22.88 -10.77 -42.76
CA GLY A 513 -22.93 -12.07 -42.09
C GLY A 513 -21.56 -12.72 -41.87
N ALA A 514 -20.57 -12.45 -42.75
CA ALA A 514 -19.19 -12.89 -42.55
C ALA A 514 -18.50 -12.07 -41.49
N GLU A 515 -18.77 -10.76 -41.41
CA GLU A 515 -18.16 -9.84 -40.41
C GLU A 515 -18.64 -10.19 -39.00
N ASP A 516 -19.92 -10.35 -38.76
CA ASP A 516 -20.47 -10.71 -37.43
C ASP A 516 -19.99 -12.10 -36.99
N LYS A 517 -19.92 -13.07 -37.90
CA LYS A 517 -19.38 -14.40 -37.62
C LYS A 517 -17.90 -14.34 -37.31
N LEU A 518 -17.12 -13.53 -38.03
CA LEU A 518 -15.68 -13.32 -37.78
C LEU A 518 -15.44 -12.77 -36.39
N PHE A 519 -16.15 -11.70 -36.02
CA PHE A 519 -15.98 -11.08 -34.70
C PHE A 519 -16.37 -12.03 -33.58
N SER A 520 -17.46 -12.76 -33.72
CA SER A 520 -17.89 -13.76 -32.72
C SER A 520 -16.89 -14.90 -32.60
N LEU A 521 -16.32 -15.40 -33.71
CA LEU A 521 -15.32 -16.45 -33.71
C LEU A 521 -13.99 -15.98 -33.10
N GLU A 522 -13.49 -14.80 -33.47
CA GLU A 522 -12.27 -14.21 -32.88
C GLU A 522 -12.43 -13.97 -31.39
N TYR A 523 -13.60 -13.52 -30.94
CA TYR A 523 -13.92 -13.37 -29.51
C TYR A 523 -13.89 -14.71 -28.76
N ASN A 524 -14.45 -15.76 -29.32
CA ASN A 524 -14.51 -17.09 -28.71
C ASN A 524 -13.09 -17.67 -28.62
N LEU A 525 -12.31 -17.62 -29.70
CA LEU A 525 -10.92 -18.08 -29.73
C LEU A 525 -10.04 -17.32 -28.73
N PHE A 526 -10.19 -15.99 -28.67
CA PHE A 526 -9.50 -15.17 -27.68
C PHE A 526 -9.86 -15.58 -26.24
N SER A 527 -11.14 -15.87 -26.00
CA SER A 527 -11.60 -16.30 -24.67
C SER A 527 -11.04 -17.68 -24.31
N GLU A 528 -10.95 -18.60 -25.25
CA GLU A 528 -10.33 -19.93 -25.06
C GLU A 528 -8.84 -19.80 -24.75
N ILE A 529 -8.09 -18.99 -25.51
CA ILE A 529 -6.67 -18.71 -25.27
C ILE A 529 -6.46 -18.11 -23.87
N ARG A 530 -7.29 -17.15 -23.48
CA ARG A 530 -7.25 -16.52 -22.17
C ARG A 530 -7.52 -17.52 -21.05
N ASP A 531 -8.51 -18.40 -21.22
CA ASP A 531 -8.86 -19.43 -20.24
C ASP A 531 -7.75 -20.50 -20.13
N GLU A 532 -7.06 -20.84 -21.23
CA GLU A 532 -5.86 -21.69 -21.24
C GLU A 532 -4.73 -21.07 -20.42
N ILE A 533 -4.40 -19.79 -20.66
CA ILE A 533 -3.39 -19.05 -19.90
C ILE A 533 -3.79 -18.97 -18.42
N SER A 534 -5.05 -18.74 -18.12
CA SER A 534 -5.57 -18.71 -16.75
C SER A 534 -5.38 -20.03 -16.01
N SER A 535 -5.39 -21.16 -16.72
CA SER A 535 -5.12 -22.47 -16.10
C SER A 535 -3.69 -22.61 -15.59
N GLN A 536 -2.76 -21.79 -16.08
CA GLN A 536 -1.32 -21.80 -15.72
C GLN A 536 -0.96 -20.70 -14.71
N VAL A 537 -1.94 -20.10 -14.03
CA VAL A 537 -1.74 -18.95 -13.13
C VAL A 537 -0.66 -19.20 -12.06
N VAL A 538 -0.60 -20.39 -11.48
CA VAL A 538 0.39 -20.75 -10.43
C VAL A 538 1.82 -20.67 -10.96
N ARG A 539 2.07 -21.22 -12.15
CA ARG A 539 3.40 -21.20 -12.80
C ARG A 539 3.86 -19.77 -13.08
N ILE A 540 2.95 -18.94 -13.62
CA ILE A 540 3.24 -17.55 -13.95
C ILE A 540 3.48 -16.73 -12.66
N GLN A 541 2.69 -16.91 -11.61
CA GLN A 541 2.91 -16.25 -10.32
C GLN A 541 4.24 -16.64 -9.66
N THR A 542 4.60 -17.93 -9.70
CA THR A 542 5.89 -18.40 -9.16
C THR A 542 7.05 -17.74 -9.91
N THR A 543 7.00 -17.72 -11.25
CA THR A 543 7.98 -17.04 -12.10
C THR A 543 8.02 -15.54 -11.82
N ALA A 544 6.90 -14.87 -11.67
CA ALA A 544 6.83 -13.44 -11.35
C ALA A 544 7.52 -13.13 -10.00
N LYS A 545 7.27 -13.95 -8.97
CA LYS A 545 7.95 -13.83 -7.67
C LYS A 545 9.46 -14.08 -7.77
N ALA A 546 9.88 -15.03 -8.59
CA ALA A 546 11.31 -15.29 -8.86
C ALA A 546 11.97 -14.07 -9.53
N LEU A 547 11.33 -13.47 -10.53
CA LEU A 547 11.79 -12.24 -11.19
C LEU A 547 11.86 -11.06 -10.23
N ALA A 548 10.86 -10.87 -9.38
CA ALA A 548 10.86 -9.82 -8.36
C ALA A 548 12.05 -9.98 -7.39
N LYS A 549 12.36 -11.20 -6.94
CA LYS A 549 13.56 -11.49 -6.13
C LYS A 549 14.85 -11.09 -6.86
N ILE A 550 15.00 -11.49 -8.12
CA ILE A 550 16.17 -11.16 -8.96
C ILE A 550 16.33 -9.64 -9.04
N ASP A 551 15.26 -8.92 -9.34
CA ASP A 551 15.26 -7.46 -9.50
C ASP A 551 15.62 -6.73 -8.20
N VAL A 552 15.12 -7.19 -7.05
CA VAL A 552 15.48 -6.65 -5.73
C VAL A 552 16.99 -6.81 -5.48
N PHE A 553 17.55 -8.00 -5.70
CA PHE A 553 18.99 -8.23 -5.46
C PHE A 553 19.86 -7.48 -6.46
N ALA A 554 19.44 -7.36 -7.71
CA ALA A 554 20.12 -6.55 -8.72
C ALA A 554 20.08 -5.04 -8.34
N SER A 555 18.96 -4.56 -7.80
CA SER A 555 18.82 -3.20 -7.28
C SER A 555 19.75 -2.94 -6.09
N LEU A 556 19.73 -3.82 -5.09
CA LEU A 556 20.56 -3.68 -3.89
C LEU A 556 22.07 -3.79 -4.22
N ALA A 557 22.44 -4.66 -5.15
CA ALA A 557 23.81 -4.79 -5.64
C ALA A 557 24.27 -3.53 -6.39
N TYR A 558 23.42 -2.99 -7.26
CA TYR A 558 23.67 -1.75 -7.97
C TYR A 558 23.86 -0.56 -7.02
N VAL A 559 22.98 -0.43 -6.02
CA VAL A 559 23.08 0.63 -5.00
C VAL A 559 24.35 0.49 -4.16
N ALA A 560 24.70 -0.73 -3.78
CA ALA A 560 25.90 -1.02 -2.98
C ALA A 560 27.18 -0.60 -3.69
N GLU A 561 27.30 -0.91 -4.97
CA GLU A 561 28.49 -0.52 -5.77
C GLU A 561 28.56 0.98 -5.98
N HIS A 562 27.47 1.61 -6.45
CA HIS A 562 27.45 3.05 -6.75
C HIS A 562 27.63 3.97 -5.54
N ASN A 563 27.20 3.51 -4.35
CA ASN A 563 27.30 4.30 -3.12
C ASN A 563 28.44 3.82 -2.19
N ASN A 564 29.31 2.91 -2.65
CA ASN A 564 30.40 2.32 -1.85
C ASN A 564 29.90 1.76 -0.51
N TYR A 565 28.85 0.92 -0.54
CA TYR A 565 28.35 0.22 0.63
C TYR A 565 29.11 -1.11 0.79
N VAL A 566 29.31 -1.52 2.03
CA VAL A 566 30.05 -2.72 2.37
C VAL A 566 29.12 -3.81 2.90
N LYS A 567 29.55 -5.07 2.71
CA LYS A 567 28.85 -6.24 3.27
C LYS A 567 29.02 -6.25 4.79
N PRO A 568 27.94 -6.13 5.58
CA PRO A 568 28.04 -6.23 7.04
C PRO A 568 28.22 -7.69 7.46
N ASN A 569 28.97 -7.91 8.54
CA ASN A 569 28.97 -9.17 9.26
C ASN A 569 27.78 -9.24 10.21
N ILE A 570 27.08 -10.37 10.26
CA ILE A 570 25.90 -10.58 11.11
C ILE A 570 26.26 -11.48 12.27
N ASN A 571 26.00 -11.02 13.49
CA ASN A 571 26.29 -11.77 14.72
C ASN A 571 25.05 -11.93 15.61
N GLU A 572 25.09 -12.92 16.48
CA GLU A 572 24.06 -13.19 17.50
C GLU A 572 24.46 -12.68 18.90
N LYS A 573 25.69 -12.14 19.00
CA LYS A 573 26.25 -11.64 20.29
C LYS A 573 25.69 -10.29 20.73
N GLY A 574 24.83 -9.70 19.93
CA GLY A 574 24.20 -8.39 20.17
C GLY A 574 25.17 -7.21 20.03
N ILE A 575 26.32 -7.38 19.37
CA ILE A 575 27.31 -6.32 19.16
C ILE A 575 26.93 -5.53 17.89
N ILE A 576 26.86 -4.22 18.00
CA ILE A 576 26.77 -3.29 16.87
C ILE A 576 28.07 -2.51 16.82
N ASP A 577 28.92 -2.78 15.84
CA ASP A 577 30.18 -2.09 15.61
C ASP A 577 30.22 -1.60 14.16
N ILE A 578 30.08 -0.28 13.99
CA ILE A 578 30.04 0.39 12.68
C ILE A 578 31.23 1.36 12.63
N LYS A 579 32.06 1.24 11.60
CA LYS A 579 33.18 2.14 11.34
C LYS A 579 32.87 3.08 10.18
N ASN A 580 33.09 4.36 10.40
CA ASN A 580 32.81 5.40 9.40
C ASN A 580 31.43 5.29 8.78
N GLY A 581 30.41 5.08 9.62
CA GLY A 581 29.01 5.03 9.18
C GLY A 581 28.56 6.33 8.54
N ARG A 582 27.69 6.24 7.53
CA ARG A 582 27.09 7.37 6.82
C ARG A 582 25.56 7.23 6.84
N HIS A 583 24.87 8.35 6.81
CA HIS A 583 23.41 8.33 6.75
C HIS A 583 22.96 8.15 5.27
N PRO A 584 22.32 7.04 4.88
CA PRO A 584 22.10 6.71 3.46
C PRO A 584 21.29 7.78 2.72
N VAL A 585 20.32 8.39 3.39
CA VAL A 585 19.44 9.41 2.78
C VAL A 585 20.11 10.78 2.76
N VAL A 586 20.67 11.23 3.89
CA VAL A 586 21.28 12.56 4.00
C VAL A 586 22.48 12.69 3.08
N GLU A 587 23.33 11.66 3.00
CA GLU A 587 24.45 11.59 2.06
C GLU A 587 23.99 11.82 0.61
N LYS A 588 22.89 11.20 0.21
CA LYS A 588 22.35 11.32 -1.16
C LYS A 588 21.65 12.65 -1.43
N MET A 589 21.12 13.29 -0.39
CA MET A 589 20.50 14.62 -0.49
C MET A 589 21.52 15.78 -0.55
N MET A 590 22.79 15.51 -0.23
CA MET A 590 23.89 16.49 -0.16
C MET A 590 25.01 16.12 -1.14
N PRO A 591 24.77 16.06 -2.45
CA PRO A 591 25.79 15.59 -3.41
C PRO A 591 27.04 16.47 -3.50
N ASP A 592 26.90 17.76 -3.20
CA ASP A 592 27.99 18.74 -3.31
C ASP A 592 28.82 18.89 -2.02
N SER A 593 28.51 18.14 -0.96
CA SER A 593 29.23 18.20 0.31
C SER A 593 29.60 16.82 0.82
N MET A 594 30.84 16.69 1.36
CA MET A 594 31.23 15.42 1.98
C MET A 594 30.47 15.20 3.28
N PHE A 595 29.81 14.03 3.38
CA PHE A 595 29.17 13.60 4.62
C PHE A 595 30.23 13.26 5.69
N VAL A 596 30.07 13.78 6.90
CA VAL A 596 30.98 13.47 8.01
C VAL A 596 30.63 12.13 8.62
N THR A 597 31.50 11.16 8.45
CA THR A 597 31.32 9.78 8.92
C THR A 597 31.47 9.67 10.45
N ASN A 598 30.74 8.74 11.06
CA ASN A 598 30.82 8.47 12.48
C ASN A 598 30.92 6.98 12.79
N ASP A 599 31.67 6.65 13.86
CA ASP A 599 31.74 5.32 14.40
C ASP A 599 30.63 5.11 15.43
N THR A 600 30.13 3.87 15.50
CA THR A 600 29.16 3.46 16.53
C THR A 600 29.60 2.12 17.10
N TYR A 601 29.66 2.03 18.42
CA TYR A 601 29.90 0.77 19.11
C TYR A 601 28.88 0.62 20.24
N LEU A 602 28.11 -0.46 20.21
CA LEU A 602 27.20 -0.86 21.28
C LEU A 602 27.38 -2.36 21.54
N ASP A 603 27.38 -2.75 22.81
CA ASP A 603 27.40 -4.16 23.21
C ASP A 603 26.42 -4.43 24.36
N MET A 604 26.36 -5.66 24.81
CA MET A 604 25.45 -6.08 25.88
C MET A 604 26.04 -5.87 27.29
N ASN A 605 27.30 -5.43 27.41
CA ASN A 605 28.04 -5.42 28.68
C ASN A 605 28.57 -4.06 29.06
N ASN A 606 29.50 -3.53 28.27
CA ASN A 606 30.31 -2.37 28.65
C ASN A 606 29.86 -1.06 27.99
N ASN A 607 29.19 -1.13 26.85
CA ASN A 607 28.65 0.03 26.14
C ASN A 607 27.22 -0.27 25.66
N ARG A 608 26.32 -0.43 26.59
CA ARG A 608 24.91 -0.70 26.31
C ARG A 608 24.15 0.58 26.03
N VAL A 609 24.40 1.60 26.83
CA VAL A 609 23.76 2.92 26.68
C VAL A 609 24.83 3.95 26.37
N SER A 610 24.70 4.63 25.24
CA SER A 610 25.54 5.77 24.86
C SER A 610 24.75 7.06 25.07
N ILE A 611 25.14 7.86 26.07
CA ILE A 611 24.57 9.18 26.33
C ILE A 611 25.30 10.18 25.41
N ILE A 612 24.53 10.86 24.55
CA ILE A 612 25.07 11.77 23.53
C ILE A 612 24.68 13.20 23.87
N THR A 613 25.65 14.02 24.28
CA THR A 613 25.42 15.41 24.60
C THR A 613 25.87 16.33 23.45
N GLY A 614 25.43 17.58 23.50
CA GLY A 614 25.81 18.61 22.53
C GLY A 614 24.63 19.42 22.01
N PRO A 615 24.89 20.48 21.23
CA PRO A 615 23.87 21.42 20.80
C PRO A 615 22.91 20.79 19.78
N ASN A 616 21.70 21.34 19.75
CA ASN A 616 20.74 21.00 18.71
C ASN A 616 21.26 21.48 17.34
N MET A 617 20.87 20.88 16.25
CA MET A 617 21.39 21.10 14.90
C MET A 617 22.84 20.62 14.63
N ALA A 618 23.53 20.11 15.63
CA ALA A 618 24.90 19.61 15.43
C ALA A 618 24.97 18.21 14.78
N GLY A 619 23.81 17.49 14.65
CA GLY A 619 23.70 16.21 13.97
C GLY A 619 23.51 14.98 14.88
N LYS A 620 23.16 15.14 16.17
CA LYS A 620 22.88 14.03 17.10
C LYS A 620 21.80 13.08 16.56
N SER A 621 20.63 13.62 16.23
CA SER A 621 19.49 12.85 15.72
C SER A 621 19.81 12.16 14.39
N THR A 622 20.58 12.83 13.51
CA THR A 622 21.06 12.23 12.24
C THR A 622 21.96 11.03 12.50
N TYR A 623 22.91 11.14 13.44
CA TYR A 623 23.78 10.04 13.82
C TYR A 623 23.03 8.85 14.41
N MET A 624 22.05 9.09 15.27
CA MET A 624 21.26 8.02 15.86
C MET A 624 20.38 7.31 14.82
N ARG A 625 19.69 8.08 13.96
CA ARG A 625 18.92 7.54 12.85
C ARG A 625 19.79 6.74 11.86
N GLN A 626 21.00 7.22 11.57
CA GLN A 626 22.00 6.52 10.77
C GLN A 626 22.27 5.12 11.33
N THR A 627 22.48 4.99 12.64
CA THR A 627 22.74 3.69 13.28
C THR A 627 21.56 2.75 13.16
N ALA A 628 20.34 3.25 13.37
CA ALA A 628 19.11 2.47 13.20
C ALA A 628 18.93 2.02 11.74
N LEU A 629 19.12 2.91 10.76
CA LEU A 629 19.01 2.60 9.34
C LEU A 629 20.06 1.60 8.87
N ILE A 630 21.32 1.72 9.32
CA ILE A 630 22.38 0.75 9.00
C ILE A 630 22.01 -0.63 9.56
N THR A 631 21.51 -0.71 10.80
CA THR A 631 21.08 -1.95 11.42
C THR A 631 19.92 -2.57 10.65
N LEU A 632 18.92 -1.77 10.27
CA LEU A 632 17.78 -2.21 9.46
C LEU A 632 18.24 -2.70 8.08
N MET A 633 19.09 -1.94 7.37
CA MET A 633 19.65 -2.33 6.08
C MET A 633 20.40 -3.65 6.16
N ALA A 634 21.19 -3.89 7.21
CA ALA A 634 21.86 -5.16 7.43
C ALA A 634 20.85 -6.33 7.55
N GLN A 635 19.73 -6.12 8.27
CA GLN A 635 18.72 -7.15 8.50
C GLN A 635 17.73 -7.38 7.33
N ILE A 636 17.62 -6.45 6.39
CA ILE A 636 16.96 -6.77 5.11
C ILE A 636 17.87 -7.59 4.17
N GLY A 637 19.13 -7.78 4.54
CA GLY A 637 20.14 -8.48 3.74
C GLY A 637 20.93 -7.56 2.80
N SER A 638 20.79 -6.24 2.90
CA SER A 638 21.52 -5.27 2.08
C SER A 638 22.95 -5.04 2.59
N PHE A 639 23.79 -4.48 1.72
CA PHE A 639 25.05 -3.85 2.10
C PHE A 639 24.76 -2.48 2.74
N VAL A 640 25.69 -1.96 3.52
CA VAL A 640 25.48 -0.81 4.40
C VAL A 640 26.48 0.32 4.15
N PRO A 641 26.08 1.58 4.36
CA PRO A 641 26.94 2.77 4.18
C PRO A 641 27.96 2.92 5.33
N ALA A 642 29.03 2.13 5.26
CA ALA A 642 30.13 2.16 6.24
C ALA A 642 31.43 1.68 5.59
N THR A 643 32.56 1.78 6.28
CA THR A 643 33.82 1.13 5.84
C THR A 643 33.92 -0.30 6.35
N SER A 644 33.31 -0.59 7.50
CA SER A 644 33.07 -1.94 8.00
C SER A 644 31.91 -1.90 8.99
N ALA A 645 31.15 -2.98 9.07
CA ALA A 645 30.05 -3.13 10.01
C ALA A 645 29.95 -4.57 10.51
N ASN A 646 29.74 -4.73 11.81
CA ASN A 646 29.42 -5.97 12.49
C ASN A 646 28.14 -5.76 13.29
N ILE A 647 27.04 -6.33 12.82
CA ILE A 647 25.70 -6.02 13.29
C ILE A 647 25.09 -7.23 14.02
N GLY A 648 24.82 -7.05 15.29
CA GLY A 648 24.04 -8.00 16.11
C GLY A 648 22.57 -7.91 15.73
N VAL A 649 21.95 -9.08 15.47
CA VAL A 649 20.54 -9.15 15.14
C VAL A 649 19.70 -8.50 16.24
N CYS A 650 18.86 -7.55 15.84
CA CYS A 650 17.88 -6.89 16.69
C CYS A 650 16.49 -7.46 16.39
N ASP A 651 15.72 -7.74 17.43
CA ASP A 651 14.33 -8.18 17.31
C ASP A 651 13.38 -7.02 17.09
N LYS A 652 13.74 -5.82 17.62
CA LYS A 652 12.95 -4.60 17.51
C LYS A 652 13.87 -3.38 17.41
N ILE A 653 13.41 -2.38 16.69
CA ILE A 653 13.97 -1.03 16.73
C ILE A 653 12.86 -0.09 17.17
N PHE A 654 13.13 0.69 18.21
CA PHE A 654 12.24 1.75 18.66
C PHE A 654 12.92 3.10 18.55
N THR A 655 12.18 4.07 18.07
CA THR A 655 12.67 5.45 17.97
C THR A 655 11.69 6.43 18.60
N ARG A 656 12.24 7.31 19.44
CA ARG A 656 11.58 8.52 19.91
C ARG A 656 12.43 9.69 19.48
N VAL A 657 12.01 10.42 18.45
CA VAL A 657 12.81 11.52 17.86
C VAL A 657 11.90 12.71 17.60
N GLY A 658 12.19 13.83 18.27
CA GLY A 658 11.52 15.13 18.09
C GLY A 658 10.03 15.15 18.48
N ALA A 659 9.51 16.30 18.87
CA ALA A 659 8.09 16.51 19.04
C ALA A 659 7.45 16.79 17.67
N SER A 660 6.52 15.95 17.23
CA SER A 660 5.53 16.37 16.26
C SER A 660 4.30 16.81 17.05
N ASP A 661 3.92 18.09 16.93
CA ASP A 661 2.63 18.54 17.44
C ASP A 661 1.52 17.77 16.71
N ASP A 662 0.87 16.89 17.43
CA ASP A 662 -0.35 16.25 16.95
C ASP A 662 -1.55 17.05 17.46
N LEU A 663 -1.81 18.17 16.78
CA LEU A 663 -2.93 19.04 17.09
C LEU A 663 -4.29 18.33 16.92
N ALA A 664 -4.33 17.27 16.15
CA ALA A 664 -5.56 16.54 15.87
C ALA A 664 -6.01 15.66 17.06
N SER A 665 -5.08 15.14 17.85
CA SER A 665 -5.40 14.31 19.03
C SER A 665 -5.75 15.10 20.27
N GLY A 666 -5.55 16.44 20.29
CA GLY A 666 -5.77 17.28 21.46
C GLY A 666 -4.88 16.98 22.66
N GLN A 667 -3.88 16.08 22.50
CA GLN A 667 -2.93 15.71 23.54
C GLN A 667 -1.77 16.72 23.61
N SER A 668 -1.29 16.99 24.81
CA SER A 668 -0.05 17.79 24.95
C SER A 668 1.15 17.02 24.38
N THR A 669 2.10 17.74 23.80
CA THR A 669 3.35 17.16 23.27
C THR A 669 4.09 16.32 24.31
N PHE A 670 4.01 16.68 25.58
CA PHE A 670 4.60 15.91 26.68
C PHE A 670 3.85 14.60 26.93
N MET A 671 2.52 14.58 26.84
CA MET A 671 1.73 13.35 27.00
C MET A 671 2.01 12.35 25.87
N VAL A 672 2.08 12.82 24.63
CA VAL A 672 2.48 12.00 23.47
C VAL A 672 3.87 11.41 23.68
N GLU A 673 4.84 12.25 24.13
CA GLU A 673 6.20 11.80 24.44
C GLU A 673 6.20 10.70 25.52
N MET A 674 5.49 10.90 26.63
CA MET A 674 5.43 9.91 27.71
C MET A 674 4.75 8.62 27.30
N THR A 675 3.72 8.68 26.46
CA THR A 675 3.05 7.50 25.91
C THR A 675 3.99 6.70 25.00
N GLU A 676 4.77 7.37 24.15
CA GLU A 676 5.78 6.71 23.31
C GLU A 676 6.89 6.06 24.17
N VAL A 677 7.41 6.78 25.18
CA VAL A 677 8.43 6.25 26.10
C VAL A 677 7.89 5.05 26.90
N ALA A 678 6.70 5.16 27.46
CA ALA A 678 6.05 4.05 28.18
C ALA A 678 5.89 2.80 27.29
N ASN A 679 5.50 3.04 26.04
CA ASN A 679 5.43 1.95 25.06
C ASN A 679 6.80 1.28 24.82
N ILE A 680 7.84 2.07 24.60
CA ILE A 680 9.18 1.54 24.38
C ILE A 680 9.62 0.70 25.57
N LEU A 681 9.50 1.24 26.80
CA LEU A 681 9.96 0.55 28.01
C LEU A 681 9.20 -0.77 28.30
N ARG A 682 7.92 -0.84 27.93
CA ARG A 682 7.10 -2.07 28.11
C ARG A 682 7.37 -3.15 27.06
N ASN A 683 7.70 -2.76 25.83
CA ASN A 683 7.77 -3.69 24.70
C ASN A 683 9.19 -4.00 24.23
N ALA A 684 10.18 -3.23 24.66
CA ALA A 684 11.58 -3.48 24.31
C ALA A 684 12.07 -4.77 25.02
N THR A 685 13.07 -5.39 24.41
CA THR A 685 13.76 -6.57 24.91
C THR A 685 15.27 -6.30 25.03
N PRO A 686 16.04 -7.15 25.66
CA PRO A 686 17.50 -7.00 25.66
C PRO A 686 18.12 -7.00 24.25
N LYS A 687 17.48 -7.60 23.26
CA LYS A 687 17.93 -7.65 21.87
C LYS A 687 17.54 -6.41 21.08
N SER A 688 16.70 -5.53 21.61
CA SER A 688 16.20 -4.34 20.91
C SER A 688 17.29 -3.26 20.79
N LEU A 689 17.10 -2.37 19.81
CA LEU A 689 17.85 -1.13 19.63
C LEU A 689 16.93 0.05 19.88
N LEU A 690 17.27 0.89 20.88
CA LEU A 690 16.50 2.07 21.24
C LEU A 690 17.21 3.35 20.78
N ILE A 691 16.47 4.25 20.17
CA ILE A 691 16.89 5.58 19.73
C ILE A 691 16.01 6.61 20.46
N LEU A 692 16.57 7.23 21.49
CA LEU A 692 15.84 8.16 22.35
C LEU A 692 16.45 9.55 22.24
N ASP A 693 15.66 10.51 21.75
CA ASP A 693 16.13 11.88 21.52
C ASP A 693 15.33 12.88 22.35
N GLU A 694 16.04 13.61 23.21
CA GLU A 694 15.52 14.70 24.02
C GLU A 694 14.34 14.34 24.93
N ILE A 695 14.42 13.23 25.65
CA ILE A 695 13.39 12.83 26.60
C ILE A 695 13.30 13.82 27.77
N GLY A 696 12.08 14.20 28.17
CA GLY A 696 11.79 15.09 29.30
C GLY A 696 11.79 16.57 28.93
N ARG A 697 11.88 16.94 27.65
CA ARG A 697 11.92 18.34 27.21
C ARG A 697 10.59 19.09 27.35
N GLY A 698 9.47 18.37 27.34
CA GLY A 698 8.12 18.95 27.35
C GLY A 698 7.61 19.43 28.71
N THR A 699 8.43 19.37 29.79
CA THR A 699 8.04 19.72 31.16
C THR A 699 9.09 20.59 31.85
N SER A 700 8.95 20.81 33.17
CA SER A 700 9.95 21.58 33.95
C SER A 700 11.33 20.89 33.93
N THR A 701 12.41 21.66 34.04
CA THR A 701 13.78 21.13 33.95
C THR A 701 14.05 20.02 34.96
N PHE A 702 13.56 20.15 36.18
CA PHE A 702 13.79 19.15 37.23
C PHE A 702 12.97 17.86 36.99
N ASP A 703 11.73 17.98 36.63
CA ASP A 703 10.89 16.83 36.32
C ASP A 703 11.42 16.10 35.08
N GLY A 704 11.75 16.85 34.02
CA GLY A 704 12.31 16.31 32.78
C GLY A 704 13.63 15.56 33.01
N LEU A 705 14.56 16.16 33.78
CA LEU A 705 15.81 15.52 34.16
C LEU A 705 15.58 14.25 34.99
N SER A 706 14.68 14.31 35.98
CA SER A 706 14.37 13.15 36.83
C SER A 706 13.81 11.99 36.04
N ILE A 707 12.87 12.26 35.09
CA ILE A 707 12.29 11.26 34.21
C ILE A 707 13.38 10.67 33.30
N ALA A 708 14.17 11.52 32.63
CA ALA A 708 15.22 11.08 31.73
C ALA A 708 16.27 10.21 32.46
N TRP A 709 16.63 10.58 33.69
CA TRP A 709 17.54 9.81 34.54
C TRP A 709 16.97 8.43 34.88
N ALA A 710 15.73 8.36 35.36
CA ALA A 710 15.05 7.12 35.70
C ALA A 710 14.86 6.20 34.48
N VAL A 711 14.59 6.76 33.30
CA VAL A 711 14.50 6.00 32.05
C VAL A 711 15.85 5.36 31.69
N VAL A 712 16.96 6.09 31.82
CA VAL A 712 18.31 5.53 31.57
C VAL A 712 18.63 4.42 32.58
N GLU A 713 18.32 4.61 33.88
CA GLU A 713 18.49 3.59 34.91
C GLU A 713 17.70 2.31 34.56
N HIS A 714 16.43 2.45 34.24
CA HIS A 714 15.56 1.34 33.87
C HIS A 714 16.08 0.57 32.65
N ILE A 715 16.52 1.26 31.61
CA ILE A 715 17.07 0.65 30.40
C ILE A 715 18.39 -0.05 30.70
N CYS A 716 19.24 0.54 31.56
CA CYS A 716 20.56 0.02 31.85
C CYS A 716 20.52 -1.23 32.76
N ASP A 717 19.50 -1.38 33.61
CA ASP A 717 19.35 -2.54 34.47
C ASP A 717 19.00 -3.79 33.66
N ILE A 718 19.91 -4.79 33.67
CA ILE A 718 19.73 -6.06 32.93
C ILE A 718 18.53 -6.86 33.46
N LYS A 719 18.14 -6.67 34.71
CA LYS A 719 17.00 -7.36 35.30
C LYS A 719 15.66 -6.76 34.83
N LEU A 720 15.65 -5.49 34.48
CA LEU A 720 14.47 -4.76 34.02
C LEU A 720 14.39 -4.81 32.49
N LEU A 721 15.42 -4.32 31.80
CA LEU A 721 15.40 -4.28 30.33
C LEU A 721 16.72 -4.70 29.68
N GLY A 722 17.82 -3.98 29.91
CA GLY A 722 19.13 -4.30 29.35
C GLY A 722 19.28 -4.08 27.84
N ALA A 723 18.52 -3.18 27.22
CA ALA A 723 18.54 -2.92 25.78
C ALA A 723 19.69 -2.00 25.34
N LYS A 724 20.17 -2.19 24.09
CA LYS A 724 21.14 -1.29 23.45
C LYS A 724 20.48 0.04 23.13
N THR A 725 21.07 1.15 23.56
CA THR A 725 20.43 2.45 23.48
C THR A 725 21.40 3.56 23.06
N LEU A 726 20.98 4.39 22.13
CA LEU A 726 21.52 5.71 21.85
C LEU A 726 20.57 6.74 22.46
N PHE A 727 21.05 7.51 23.43
CA PHE A 727 20.27 8.47 24.19
C PHE A 727 20.83 9.87 24.01
N ALA A 728 20.20 10.70 23.18
CA ALA A 728 20.61 12.08 23.01
C ALA A 728 19.87 12.97 24.00
N THR A 729 20.60 13.88 24.63
CA THR A 729 20.05 14.76 25.64
C THR A 729 20.76 16.12 25.64
N HIS A 730 20.10 17.11 26.18
CA HIS A 730 20.67 18.42 26.54
C HIS A 730 20.91 18.55 28.05
N TYR A 731 20.50 17.54 28.84
CA TYR A 731 20.82 17.46 30.26
C TYR A 731 22.23 16.95 30.44
N HIS A 732 23.17 17.88 30.81
CA HIS A 732 24.57 17.53 31.04
C HIS A 732 24.75 16.68 32.30
N GLU A 733 23.83 16.80 33.24
CA GLU A 733 23.80 16.06 34.50
C GLU A 733 23.74 14.54 34.29
N LEU A 734 23.14 14.08 33.21
CA LEU A 734 23.10 12.66 32.86
C LEU A 734 24.47 12.05 32.56
N THR A 735 25.49 12.88 32.28
CA THR A 735 26.85 12.39 32.07
C THR A 735 27.48 11.81 33.35
N GLU A 736 26.98 12.16 34.52
CA GLU A 736 27.43 11.61 35.80
C GLU A 736 27.08 10.11 35.97
N LEU A 737 26.20 9.56 35.10
CA LEU A 737 25.87 8.13 35.09
C LEU A 737 27.04 7.27 34.58
N GLU A 738 27.98 7.82 33.80
CA GLU A 738 29.22 7.13 33.45
C GLU A 738 30.10 6.95 34.70
N GLY A 739 30.55 5.74 34.95
CA GLY A 739 31.34 5.40 36.13
C GLY A 739 30.50 4.96 37.35
N THR A 740 29.25 5.41 37.46
CA THR A 740 28.31 4.94 38.50
C THR A 740 27.49 3.74 38.01
N MET A 741 27.11 3.71 36.76
CA MET A 741 26.34 2.62 36.16
C MET A 741 27.18 1.84 35.13
N LYS A 742 27.24 0.52 35.30
CA LYS A 742 27.95 -0.33 34.36
C LYS A 742 27.18 -0.39 33.01
N GLY A 743 27.91 -0.08 31.93
CA GLY A 743 27.34 -0.14 30.56
C GLY A 743 26.87 1.19 30.03
N VAL A 744 27.01 2.28 30.81
CA VAL A 744 26.77 3.65 30.33
C VAL A 744 28.10 4.28 29.92
N ASN A 745 28.12 4.91 28.76
CA ASN A 745 29.28 5.69 28.27
C ASN A 745 28.82 7.02 27.70
N ASN A 746 29.60 8.05 27.92
CA ASN A 746 29.33 9.39 27.44
C ASN A 746 30.02 9.68 26.11
N TYR A 747 29.28 10.33 25.24
CA TYR A 747 29.74 10.84 23.97
C TYR A 747 29.24 12.27 23.77
N CYS A 748 29.98 13.05 23.00
CA CYS A 748 29.55 14.37 22.64
C CYS A 748 29.82 14.68 21.16
N ILE A 749 29.11 15.66 20.63
CA ILE A 749 29.43 16.21 19.31
C ILE A 749 30.62 17.19 19.45
N SER A 750 31.64 16.93 18.61
CA SER A 750 32.80 17.79 18.52
C SER A 750 32.45 19.15 17.92
N VAL A 751 32.80 20.22 18.65
CA VAL A 751 32.58 21.61 18.26
C VAL A 751 33.94 22.31 18.25
N LYS A 752 34.21 23.11 17.22
CA LYS A 752 35.39 23.94 17.15
C LYS A 752 34.99 25.39 17.41
N GLU A 753 35.50 25.95 18.49
CA GLU A 753 35.33 27.37 18.82
C GLU A 753 36.30 28.21 17.98
N GLN A 754 35.81 29.27 17.33
CA GLN A 754 36.59 30.24 16.57
C GLN A 754 36.22 31.65 17.05
N GLY A 755 36.78 32.08 18.19
CA GLY A 755 36.38 33.30 18.87
C GLY A 755 34.93 33.21 19.34
N ASP A 756 34.10 34.15 18.95
CA ASP A 756 32.64 34.17 19.28
C ASP A 756 31.76 33.26 18.37
N ASN A 757 32.35 32.61 17.39
CA ASN A 757 31.66 31.73 16.47
C ASN A 757 31.98 30.26 16.75
N ILE A 758 31.02 29.39 16.49
CA ILE A 758 31.17 27.93 16.61
C ILE A 758 31.04 27.27 15.25
N VAL A 759 31.85 26.26 15.03
CA VAL A 759 31.75 25.37 13.87
C VAL A 759 31.45 23.97 14.36
N PHE A 760 30.31 23.42 13.96
CA PHE A 760 29.94 22.05 14.26
C PHE A 760 30.69 21.08 13.35
N LEU A 761 31.60 20.30 13.94
CA LEU A 761 32.35 19.28 13.17
C LEU A 761 31.54 18.05 12.83
N ARG A 762 30.33 17.90 13.40
CA ARG A 762 29.41 16.76 13.18
C ARG A 762 30.06 15.40 13.48
N LYS A 763 31.12 15.37 14.27
CA LYS A 763 31.84 14.17 14.68
C LYS A 763 31.52 13.83 16.14
N ILE A 764 31.10 12.60 16.38
CA ILE A 764 30.84 12.04 17.71
C ILE A 764 32.16 11.55 18.26
N VAL A 765 32.49 12.01 19.47
CA VAL A 765 33.72 11.65 20.21
C VAL A 765 33.36 11.21 21.63
N LYS A 766 34.20 10.39 22.24
CA LYS A 766 34.01 9.94 23.61
C LYS A 766 34.23 11.10 24.60
N GLY A 767 33.37 11.22 25.61
CA GLY A 767 33.37 12.24 26.64
C GLY A 767 32.08 13.04 26.74
N GLY A 768 31.88 13.80 27.79
CA GLY A 768 30.72 14.68 27.96
C GLY A 768 31.02 16.08 27.38
N ALA A 769 29.99 16.83 27.00
CA ALA A 769 30.11 18.24 26.66
C ALA A 769 29.91 19.07 27.94
N ASP A 770 30.89 19.84 28.32
CA ASP A 770 30.87 20.66 29.55
C ASP A 770 30.18 22.03 29.36
N LYS A 771 29.84 22.39 28.12
CA LYS A 771 29.26 23.70 27.78
C LYS A 771 27.96 23.58 26.98
N SER A 772 27.01 24.42 27.30
CA SER A 772 25.83 24.69 26.50
C SER A 772 26.13 25.69 25.39
N TYR A 773 25.70 25.40 24.16
CA TYR A 773 25.94 26.27 23.00
C TYR A 773 24.62 26.91 22.48
N GLY A 774 23.54 26.93 23.26
CA GLY A 774 22.24 27.47 22.86
C GLY A 774 22.30 28.93 22.38
N ILE A 775 23.07 29.79 23.08
CA ILE A 775 23.20 31.20 22.72
C ILE A 775 23.94 31.37 21.39
N GLN A 776 24.99 30.57 21.15
CA GLN A 776 25.74 30.59 19.90
C GLN A 776 24.86 30.12 18.71
N VAL A 777 24.01 29.10 18.93
CA VAL A 777 23.03 28.66 17.93
C VAL A 777 22.00 29.75 17.64
N ALA A 778 21.49 30.44 18.65
CA ALA A 778 20.60 31.57 18.49
C ALA A 778 21.25 32.72 17.67
N LYS A 779 22.54 32.99 17.89
CA LYS A 779 23.31 33.95 17.08
C LYS A 779 23.40 33.50 15.61
N LEU A 780 23.71 32.23 15.36
CA LEU A 780 23.75 31.64 14.00
C LEU A 780 22.40 31.70 13.31
N ALA A 781 21.31 31.60 14.07
CA ALA A 781 19.94 31.71 13.55
C ALA A 781 19.50 33.15 13.24
N GLY A 782 20.32 34.15 13.53
CA GLY A 782 20.05 35.58 13.28
C GLY A 782 19.24 36.29 14.36
N VAL A 783 19.21 35.77 15.58
CA VAL A 783 18.61 36.48 16.72
C VAL A 783 19.41 37.77 16.97
N PRO A 784 18.75 38.94 17.23
CA PRO A 784 19.43 40.23 17.39
C PRO A 784 20.51 40.21 18.47
N ASP A 785 21.64 40.92 18.21
CA ASP A 785 22.81 40.94 19.12
C ASP A 785 22.47 41.46 20.52
N SER A 786 21.50 42.38 20.67
CA SER A 786 21.03 42.84 21.97
C SER A 786 20.47 41.72 22.85
N VAL A 787 19.71 40.82 22.25
CA VAL A 787 19.15 39.63 22.93
C VAL A 787 20.26 38.63 23.26
N ILE A 788 21.18 38.40 22.33
CA ILE A 788 22.31 37.49 22.50
C ILE A 788 23.24 37.97 23.66
N ASN A 789 23.55 39.25 23.70
CA ASN A 789 24.42 39.81 24.76
C ASN A 789 23.74 39.72 26.12
N ARG A 790 22.45 40.05 26.21
CA ARG A 790 21.71 39.89 27.46
C ARG A 790 21.61 38.44 27.92
N ALA A 791 21.40 37.52 26.99
CA ALA A 791 21.36 36.06 27.28
C ALA A 791 22.70 35.57 27.83
N LYS A 792 23.86 36.08 27.34
CA LYS A 792 25.20 35.74 27.86
C LYS A 792 25.36 36.21 29.32
N GLU A 793 24.93 37.44 29.65
CA GLU A 793 24.95 37.97 31.01
C GLU A 793 24.11 37.12 31.96
N LEU A 794 22.85 36.79 31.55
CA LEU A 794 21.97 35.99 32.37
C LEU A 794 22.48 34.56 32.61
N VAL A 795 23.12 33.91 31.62
CA VAL A 795 23.71 32.58 31.81
C VAL A 795 24.85 32.64 32.84
N ALA A 796 25.67 33.70 32.83
CA ALA A 796 26.74 33.87 33.82
C ALA A 796 26.18 34.04 35.24
N GLU A 797 25.05 34.72 35.41
CA GLU A 797 24.35 34.88 36.69
C GLU A 797 23.68 33.55 37.16
N LEU A 798 23.05 32.80 36.23
CA LEU A 798 22.33 31.59 36.56
C LEU A 798 23.24 30.36 36.78
N SER A 799 24.42 30.30 36.15
CA SER A 799 25.35 29.17 36.29
C SER A 799 26.02 29.07 37.66
N ASN A 800 25.88 30.07 38.49
CA ASN A 800 26.32 30.04 39.89
C ASN A 800 25.36 29.29 40.86
N ALA A 801 24.24 28.79 40.38
CA ALA A 801 23.29 27.97 41.16
C ALA A 801 23.58 26.48 40.98
N ASP A 802 24.10 25.83 42.00
CA ASP A 802 24.76 24.51 42.03
C ASP A 802 23.81 23.33 41.82
N ILE A 803 23.35 23.06 40.55
CA ILE A 803 22.58 21.85 40.20
C ILE A 803 23.53 20.66 40.02
N THR A 804 24.72 20.87 39.50
CA THR A 804 25.73 19.84 39.21
C THR A 804 26.29 19.18 40.49
N ALA A 805 26.39 19.91 41.64
CA ALA A 805 26.84 19.33 42.89
C ALA A 805 25.85 18.34 43.49
N LYS A 806 24.54 18.60 43.39
CA LYS A 806 23.51 17.65 43.83
C LYS A 806 23.43 16.41 42.95
N ALA A 807 23.64 16.52 41.65
CA ALA A 807 23.68 15.38 40.72
C ALA A 807 24.84 14.43 41.06
N LYS A 808 26.02 14.96 41.42
CA LYS A 808 27.17 14.16 41.89
C LYS A 808 26.89 13.44 43.20
N GLU A 809 26.21 14.09 44.13
CA GLU A 809 25.84 13.52 45.43
C GLU A 809 24.83 12.33 45.25
N ILE A 810 23.86 12.47 44.38
CA ILE A 810 22.90 11.41 44.04
C ILE A 810 23.63 10.23 43.40
N ALA A 811 24.49 10.48 42.41
CA ALA A 811 25.31 9.47 41.76
C ALA A 811 26.24 8.71 42.71
N ALA A 812 26.87 9.40 43.65
CA ALA A 812 27.76 8.80 44.63
C ALA A 812 27.04 7.92 45.69
N ASN A 813 25.74 8.17 45.93
CA ASN A 813 24.92 7.44 46.89
C ASN A 813 24.24 6.20 46.25
N MET A 814 24.46 5.92 44.98
CA MET A 814 23.98 4.70 44.30
C MET A 814 24.83 3.51 44.71
N THR A 815 24.36 2.77 45.69
CA THR A 815 24.93 1.45 46.06
C THR A 815 24.45 0.40 45.04
N PRO A 816 25.36 -0.38 44.42
CA PRO A 816 24.97 -1.50 43.54
C PRO A 816 24.23 -2.52 44.37
N GLY A 817 22.93 -2.54 44.38
CA GLY A 817 22.13 -3.54 45.06
C GLY A 817 20.77 -3.16 45.64
N ASN A 818 20.43 -1.86 45.68
CA ASN A 818 19.05 -1.49 46.02
C ASN A 818 18.18 -1.51 44.76
N SER A 819 17.82 -2.72 44.31
CA SER A 819 16.69 -2.90 43.42
C SER A 819 15.48 -2.25 44.06
N ILE A 820 14.82 -1.36 43.30
CA ILE A 820 13.44 -0.97 43.54
C ILE A 820 12.68 -2.26 43.83
N LYS A 821 12.19 -2.40 45.07
CA LYS A 821 11.33 -3.56 45.42
C LYS A 821 10.20 -3.53 44.40
N GLY A 822 10.19 -4.56 43.53
CA GLY A 822 9.14 -4.75 42.58
C GLY A 822 7.81 -4.78 43.31
N VAL A 823 7.01 -3.80 43.10
CA VAL A 823 5.57 -3.93 43.30
C VAL A 823 5.15 -4.89 42.19
N ASN A 824 4.77 -6.09 42.60
CA ASN A 824 4.05 -7.01 41.68
C ASN A 824 2.69 -6.37 41.39
N ASP A 825 2.66 -5.50 40.44
CA ASP A 825 1.42 -5.06 39.85
C ASP A 825 1.10 -5.99 38.67
N ASN A 826 0.43 -7.09 38.99
CA ASN A 826 -0.56 -7.64 38.11
C ASN A 826 -1.73 -6.66 38.08
N VAL A 827 -1.52 -5.50 37.45
CA VAL A 827 -2.60 -4.63 37.04
C VAL A 827 -2.91 -5.01 35.62
N GLU A 828 -4.01 -5.73 35.45
CA GLU A 828 -4.72 -5.78 34.18
C GLU A 828 -4.89 -4.33 33.72
N LEU A 829 -4.16 -3.96 32.66
CA LEU A 829 -4.27 -2.66 32.04
C LEU A 829 -5.60 -2.60 31.30
N HIS A 830 -6.66 -2.25 32.00
CA HIS A 830 -7.70 -1.49 31.35
C HIS A 830 -7.06 -0.20 30.86
N GLN A 831 -7.17 0.03 29.58
CA GLN A 831 -6.81 1.27 28.92
C GLN A 831 -7.42 2.42 29.71
N MET A 832 -6.59 3.15 30.47
CA MET A 832 -7.05 4.37 31.12
C MET A 832 -7.33 5.37 30.00
N SER A 833 -8.60 5.50 29.64
CA SER A 833 -9.09 6.64 28.89
C SER A 833 -8.79 7.88 29.71
N LEU A 834 -8.56 9.00 29.02
CA LEU A 834 -8.30 10.31 29.65
C LEU A 834 -9.38 10.76 30.62
N PHE A 835 -10.47 9.99 30.72
CA PHE A 835 -11.64 10.22 31.59
C PHE A 835 -11.61 9.44 32.92
N ASP A 836 -10.61 8.59 33.18
CA ASP A 836 -10.50 7.82 34.44
C ASP A 836 -9.77 8.57 35.57
N THR A 837 -9.43 9.84 35.40
CA THR A 837 -9.12 10.75 36.53
C THR A 837 -10.33 11.61 36.91
N VAL A 838 -11.53 11.06 36.81
CA VAL A 838 -12.68 11.68 37.41
C VAL A 838 -12.62 11.40 38.90
N LYS A 839 -12.24 12.40 39.73
CA LYS A 839 -12.80 12.54 41.09
C LYS A 839 -14.26 12.19 40.97
N GLU A 840 -14.78 11.40 41.90
CA GLU A 840 -16.22 11.05 41.98
C GLU A 840 -17.05 12.21 41.43
N ASP A 841 -17.64 12.00 40.26
CA ASP A 841 -18.32 13.09 39.56
C ASP A 841 -19.60 13.33 40.31
N ASP A 842 -19.85 14.55 40.82
CA ASP A 842 -21.07 14.91 41.51
C ASP A 842 -22.36 14.44 40.81
N ILE A 843 -22.25 14.23 39.48
CA ILE A 843 -23.35 13.71 38.65
C ILE A 843 -23.51 12.21 38.80
N ILE A 844 -22.42 11.46 38.95
CA ILE A 844 -22.44 10.00 39.15
C ILE A 844 -23.02 9.73 40.55
N THR A 845 -22.54 10.43 41.55
CA THR A 845 -23.06 10.36 42.91
C THR A 845 -24.57 10.73 42.98
N GLU A 846 -24.96 11.78 42.24
CA GLU A 846 -26.38 12.18 42.15
C GLU A 846 -27.26 11.12 41.47
N ILE A 847 -26.74 10.38 40.50
CA ILE A 847 -27.44 9.26 39.85
C ILE A 847 -27.48 8.02 40.75
N GLU A 848 -26.41 7.71 41.48
CA GLU A 848 -26.38 6.57 42.43
C GLU A 848 -27.30 6.74 43.64
N GLU A 849 -27.50 8.00 44.09
CA GLU A 849 -28.41 8.34 45.20
C GLU A 849 -29.90 8.37 44.82
N LEU A 850 -30.23 8.26 43.51
CA LEU A 850 -31.60 8.26 43.02
C LEU A 850 -32.31 6.93 43.31
N ASP A 851 -33.30 6.92 44.21
CA ASP A 851 -34.17 5.79 44.42
C ASP A 851 -35.27 5.71 43.36
N LEU A 852 -34.98 5.03 42.27
CA LEU A 852 -35.87 4.83 41.12
C LEU A 852 -37.16 4.11 41.48
N GLY A 853 -37.22 3.37 42.60
CA GLY A 853 -38.39 2.61 43.03
C GLY A 853 -39.47 3.46 43.63
N THR A 854 -39.13 4.68 44.10
CA THR A 854 -40.09 5.64 44.74
C THR A 854 -40.45 6.82 43.83
N MET A 855 -39.83 6.95 42.65
CA MET A 855 -40.03 8.07 41.72
C MET A 855 -41.19 7.83 40.74
N THR A 856 -41.95 8.89 40.48
CA THR A 856 -42.91 8.86 39.37
C THR A 856 -42.17 9.03 38.00
N PRO A 857 -42.78 8.55 36.89
CA PRO A 857 -42.14 8.71 35.56
C PRO A 857 -41.87 10.19 35.19
N ILE A 858 -42.69 11.13 35.71
CA ILE A 858 -42.50 12.56 35.48
C ILE A 858 -41.29 13.08 36.27
N ASP A 859 -41.11 12.64 37.49
CA ASP A 859 -39.98 13.03 38.33
C ASP A 859 -38.65 12.47 37.76
N ALA A 860 -38.65 11.21 37.29
CA ALA A 860 -37.51 10.61 36.63
C ALA A 860 -37.12 11.42 35.37
N LEU A 861 -38.08 11.83 34.57
CA LEU A 861 -37.82 12.63 33.36
C LEU A 861 -37.26 14.04 33.71
N ASN A 862 -37.77 14.65 34.77
CA ASN A 862 -37.26 15.93 35.25
C ASN A 862 -35.84 15.84 35.81
N HIS A 863 -35.50 14.74 36.50
CA HIS A 863 -34.12 14.50 36.96
C HIS A 863 -33.17 14.25 35.82
N LEU A 864 -33.53 13.43 34.83
CA LEU A 864 -32.75 13.23 33.61
C LEU A 864 -32.50 14.54 32.86
N TYR A 865 -33.51 15.40 32.76
CA TYR A 865 -33.38 16.72 32.14
C TYR A 865 -32.44 17.66 32.92
N LYS A 866 -32.48 17.64 34.27
CA LYS A 866 -31.52 18.39 35.11
C LYS A 866 -30.09 17.89 34.95
N ILE A 867 -29.90 16.58 34.92
CA ILE A 867 -28.59 15.96 34.71
C ILE A 867 -28.04 16.28 33.30
N GLN A 868 -28.90 16.22 32.29
CA GLN A 868 -28.52 16.60 30.93
C GLN A 868 -28.10 18.09 30.81
N ASN A 869 -28.80 18.97 31.49
CA ASN A 869 -28.46 20.40 31.52
C ASN A 869 -27.18 20.67 32.32
N LYS A 870 -26.92 19.95 33.40
CA LYS A 870 -25.65 20.01 34.13
C LYS A 870 -24.47 19.55 33.24
N LEU A 871 -24.66 18.49 32.46
CA LEU A 871 -23.65 18.01 31.48
C LEU A 871 -23.41 19.03 30.36
N ARG A 872 -24.47 19.67 29.81
CA ARG A 872 -24.33 20.66 28.75
C ARG A 872 -23.69 21.99 29.20
N ASN A 873 -23.80 22.36 30.48
CA ASN A 873 -23.20 23.58 31.02
C ASN A 873 -21.78 23.39 31.59
N ARG A 874 -21.17 22.18 31.44
CA ARG A 874 -19.80 21.89 31.86
C ARG A 874 -18.74 22.12 30.78
N TRP A 875 -19.16 22.40 29.55
CA TRP A 875 -18.30 22.65 28.41
C TRP A 875 -18.43 24.09 27.87
#